data_19f3e39b88fa0a4b4c8960a36f10ef74
#
_entry.id   19f3e39b88fa0a4b4c8960a36f10ef74
#
_cell.length_a   1.000
_cell.length_b   1.000
_cell.length_c   1.000
_cell.angle_alpha   90.00
_cell.angle_beta   90.00
_cell.angle_gamma   90.00
#
_symmetry.space_group_name_H-M   'P 1'
#
loop_
_entity.id
_entity.type
_entity.pdbx_description
1 polymer ?
#
loop_
_entity_poly.entity_id
_entity_poly.type
_entity_poly.pdbx_seq_one_letter_code
_entity_poly.pdbx_strand_id
1 'polypeptide(L)'
;MNFDNFTIKSQEVVQQAVQTAQQNGNQAIEPEHLLKALLDKGESVVKFVFQKLGVNQQLVAMQLDKALSALPKVSGGEPYLSRESNDVLLKAIDCAKRLGDEYVTLEAILIALLKVNTKVSTILKDNGVTEQDLEAAVKELRKGEKATSQSAEDSYNALSKYAINLNERARSGKLDPVIGRDNEIRRVLQILSRRTKNNPILVGEPGTGKTAIAEGLAQRIVRGDVPENLKTKQLYSLDMGALVAGAKYKGEFEERLKAIVNEVTKSNGEIILFIDEIHTLVGAGKGEGAMDAANILKPALARGDLRSIGATTLDEYQKYFEKDKALERRFQIVMVNEPDELSSIAILRGLKERYENHHKVRIMDEAIIAAVQLSERYITDRFLPDKAIDLIDEAASKLRIEIDSVPQALDEIIRKISQLEIEREAIKREEGESDKVKGLEKELSDLREEEKSYMAKWKAEKELINKIQQNKIDIEQLKFEADKAERDGDYAKVAEIRYSRIKNKEDENKQLQQQLHDMQGDRSLIKEEVDAEDIADIVSRWTGIPVAKMVTSEKEKLLHLEEELHKRVVGQDEAISAIADAVRRSRAGLNDPNRPIGSFIFLGTTGVGKTELAKALADYLFNDENMMTRIDMSEYQEKFSVSRLIGPPPGYVGYEEGGQLTEAVRRKPYSVVLFDEIEKAHPDVFNILLQVLDDGRLTDNKGRTVNFKNTIIIMTSNMGSQLIRENFSKMTDANKAETVETTKNQVLEMLKSTIRPEFLNRIDEIIMFTPLLKSEIKEIVALQVNNARRMLAKNDIELDITDKALSLLADEGYDPEFGARPVKRVIQREILNRLSKDILAGNVTKDKSIVIDADGDQFVFRNK
;
A
#
# COMPACT_ATOMS: atom_id res chain seq x y z
N MET A 1 -17.50 -5.22 -53.92
CA MET A 1 -17.40 -6.59 -53.32
C MET A 1 -18.08 -6.53 -51.99
N ASN A 2 -18.96 -7.49 -51.65
CA ASN A 2 -19.53 -7.54 -50.31
C ASN A 2 -18.61 -8.36 -49.41
N PHE A 3 -18.19 -7.78 -48.26
CA PHE A 3 -17.23 -8.38 -47.32
C PHE A 3 -17.94 -9.07 -46.15
N ASP A 4 -19.26 -9.31 -46.18
CA ASP A 4 -20.00 -9.95 -45.09
C ASP A 4 -19.53 -11.38 -44.78
N ASN A 5 -18.92 -12.05 -45.76
CA ASN A 5 -18.32 -13.37 -45.60
C ASN A 5 -16.83 -13.34 -45.18
N PHE A 6 -16.32 -12.18 -44.73
CA PHE A 6 -14.96 -12.03 -44.21
C PHE A 6 -15.02 -11.95 -42.70
N THR A 7 -14.02 -12.48 -42.03
CA THR A 7 -13.86 -12.26 -40.59
C THR A 7 -13.62 -10.78 -40.28
N ILE A 8 -13.92 -10.35 -39.04
CA ILE A 8 -13.72 -8.95 -38.65
C ILE A 8 -12.29 -8.51 -38.93
N LYS A 9 -11.29 -9.33 -38.59
CA LYS A 9 -9.88 -9.02 -38.86
C LYS A 9 -9.54 -8.98 -40.33
N SER A 10 -10.13 -9.85 -41.13
CA SER A 10 -9.93 -9.80 -42.58
C SER A 10 -10.54 -8.55 -43.21
N GLN A 11 -11.68 -8.07 -42.68
CA GLN A 11 -12.29 -6.80 -43.08
C GLN A 11 -11.37 -5.62 -42.67
N GLU A 12 -10.81 -5.62 -41.46
CA GLU A 12 -9.87 -4.61 -40.99
C GLU A 12 -8.60 -4.55 -41.85
N VAL A 13 -8.09 -5.70 -42.29
CA VAL A 13 -6.93 -5.76 -43.21
C VAL A 13 -7.27 -5.13 -44.55
N VAL A 14 -8.42 -5.39 -45.11
CA VAL A 14 -8.84 -4.77 -46.37
C VAL A 14 -9.01 -3.27 -46.18
N GLN A 15 -9.63 -2.79 -45.08
CA GLN A 15 -9.76 -1.38 -44.79
C GLN A 15 -8.37 -0.71 -44.58
N GLN A 16 -7.45 -1.37 -43.91
CA GLN A 16 -6.08 -0.87 -43.73
C GLN A 16 -5.34 -0.78 -45.08
N ALA A 17 -5.55 -1.74 -45.97
CA ALA A 17 -4.98 -1.67 -47.32
C ALA A 17 -5.48 -0.45 -48.10
N VAL A 18 -6.77 -0.13 -47.99
CA VAL A 18 -7.36 1.10 -48.56
C VAL A 18 -6.71 2.34 -47.98
N GLN A 19 -6.58 2.41 -46.64
CA GLN A 19 -5.95 3.56 -45.97
C GLN A 19 -4.47 3.72 -46.36
N THR A 20 -3.73 2.61 -46.43
CA THR A 20 -2.32 2.61 -46.86
C THR A 20 -2.17 3.10 -48.31
N ALA A 21 -3.05 2.68 -49.21
CA ALA A 21 -3.08 3.18 -50.59
C ALA A 21 -3.34 4.69 -50.65
N GLN A 22 -4.31 5.18 -49.88
CA GLN A 22 -4.63 6.61 -49.75
C GLN A 22 -3.44 7.43 -49.22
N GLN A 23 -2.81 6.97 -48.16
CA GLN A 23 -1.64 7.63 -47.54
C GLN A 23 -0.45 7.71 -48.48
N ASN A 24 -0.25 6.69 -49.31
CA ASN A 24 0.83 6.63 -50.30
C ASN A 24 0.51 7.40 -51.60
N GLY A 25 -0.73 7.88 -51.78
CA GLY A 25 -1.18 8.55 -52.99
C GLY A 25 -1.42 7.56 -54.13
N ASN A 26 -1.72 6.27 -53.84
CA ASN A 26 -2.02 5.27 -54.85
C ASN A 26 -3.54 5.19 -55.03
N GLN A 27 -4.04 5.30 -56.29
CA GLN A 27 -5.44 5.16 -56.63
C GLN A 27 -5.87 3.69 -56.73
N ALA A 28 -4.99 2.81 -57.23
CA ALA A 28 -5.24 1.37 -57.24
C ALA A 28 -4.74 0.70 -55.96
N ILE A 29 -5.59 -0.07 -55.32
CA ILE A 29 -5.23 -0.91 -54.15
C ILE A 29 -4.64 -2.19 -54.76
N GLU A 30 -3.32 -2.31 -54.70
CA GLU A 30 -2.56 -3.45 -55.24
C GLU A 30 -2.34 -4.52 -54.13
N PRO A 31 -1.98 -5.79 -54.51
CA PRO A 31 -1.70 -6.87 -53.55
C PRO A 31 -0.62 -6.48 -52.52
N GLU A 32 0.28 -5.57 -52.83
CA GLU A 32 1.30 -5.04 -51.93
C GLU A 32 0.68 -4.31 -50.72
N HIS A 33 -0.45 -3.59 -50.92
CA HIS A 33 -1.17 -2.95 -49.84
C HIS A 33 -1.85 -3.98 -48.94
N LEU A 34 -2.38 -5.08 -49.53
CA LEU A 34 -2.99 -6.19 -48.74
C LEU A 34 -1.94 -6.91 -47.91
N LEU A 35 -0.75 -7.20 -48.45
CA LEU A 35 0.31 -7.82 -47.65
C LEU A 35 0.82 -6.87 -46.57
N LYS A 36 0.95 -5.57 -46.85
CA LYS A 36 1.33 -4.57 -45.84
C LYS A 36 0.32 -4.52 -44.68
N ALA A 37 -0.96 -4.47 -45.02
CA ALA A 37 -2.03 -4.48 -44.04
C ALA A 37 -2.06 -5.79 -43.20
N LEU A 38 -1.76 -6.94 -43.86
CA LEU A 38 -1.62 -8.22 -43.15
C LEU A 38 -0.42 -8.22 -42.20
N LEU A 39 0.71 -7.63 -42.57
CA LEU A 39 1.88 -7.51 -41.67
C LEU A 39 1.59 -6.59 -40.48
N ASP A 40 0.81 -5.51 -40.70
CA ASP A 40 0.51 -4.49 -39.68
C ASP A 40 -0.63 -4.90 -38.75
N LYS A 41 -1.68 -5.56 -39.26
CA LYS A 41 -2.89 -5.91 -38.49
C LYS A 41 -3.03 -7.41 -38.21
N GLY A 42 -2.39 -8.27 -39.00
CA GLY A 42 -2.46 -9.73 -38.81
C GLY A 42 -1.36 -10.30 -37.91
N GLU A 43 -0.78 -9.50 -37.03
CA GLU A 43 0.44 -9.81 -36.27
C GLU A 43 0.46 -11.23 -35.65
N SER A 44 -0.61 -11.69 -35.05
CA SER A 44 -0.63 -13.01 -34.39
C SER A 44 -0.57 -14.16 -35.37
N VAL A 45 -1.29 -14.09 -36.48
CA VAL A 45 -1.37 -15.14 -37.49
C VAL A 45 -0.12 -15.13 -38.38
N VAL A 46 0.21 -13.97 -38.95
CA VAL A 46 1.36 -13.82 -39.85
C VAL A 46 2.66 -14.09 -39.11
N LYS A 47 2.81 -13.58 -37.88
CA LYS A 47 3.99 -13.82 -37.05
C LYS A 47 4.20 -15.30 -36.72
N PHE A 48 3.14 -16.01 -36.34
CA PHE A 48 3.20 -17.45 -36.11
C PHE A 48 3.64 -18.21 -37.37
N VAL A 49 2.99 -17.92 -38.49
CA VAL A 49 3.28 -18.58 -39.77
C VAL A 49 4.72 -18.31 -40.21
N PHE A 50 5.19 -17.07 -40.18
CA PHE A 50 6.54 -16.71 -40.57
C PHE A 50 7.60 -17.31 -39.66
N GLN A 51 7.37 -17.32 -38.34
CA GLN A 51 8.26 -17.99 -37.40
C GLN A 51 8.36 -19.49 -37.65
N LYS A 52 7.24 -20.13 -37.93
CA LYS A 52 7.21 -21.57 -38.25
C LYS A 52 7.94 -21.93 -39.52
N LEU A 53 7.84 -21.05 -40.54
CA LEU A 53 8.52 -21.20 -41.81
C LEU A 53 9.99 -20.71 -41.79
N GLY A 54 10.45 -20.14 -40.68
CA GLY A 54 11.81 -19.56 -40.60
C GLY A 54 12.00 -18.29 -41.45
N VAL A 55 10.90 -17.61 -41.80
CA VAL A 55 10.92 -16.43 -42.65
C VAL A 55 11.25 -15.18 -41.83
N ASN A 56 12.19 -14.38 -42.33
CA ASN A 56 12.52 -13.10 -41.68
C ASN A 56 11.51 -12.02 -42.07
N GLN A 57 10.57 -11.72 -41.14
CA GLN A 57 9.50 -10.74 -41.35
C GLN A 57 10.02 -9.35 -41.69
N GLN A 58 11.17 -8.91 -41.14
CA GLN A 58 11.75 -7.60 -41.41
C GLN A 58 12.26 -7.50 -42.87
N LEU A 59 12.84 -8.58 -43.37
CA LEU A 59 13.31 -8.62 -44.73
C LEU A 59 12.15 -8.55 -45.74
N VAL A 60 11.08 -9.29 -45.48
CA VAL A 60 9.85 -9.24 -46.28
C VAL A 60 9.23 -7.83 -46.24
N ALA A 61 9.15 -7.20 -45.06
CA ALA A 61 8.62 -5.85 -44.93
C ALA A 61 9.46 -4.81 -45.72
N MET A 62 10.80 -4.90 -45.66
CA MET A 62 11.68 -4.01 -46.40
C MET A 62 11.56 -4.16 -47.93
N GLN A 63 11.45 -5.39 -48.43
CA GLN A 63 11.21 -5.65 -49.83
C GLN A 63 9.86 -5.14 -50.31
N LEU A 64 8.83 -5.30 -49.43
CA LEU A 64 7.48 -4.82 -49.68
C LEU A 64 7.40 -3.28 -49.71
N ASP A 65 8.05 -2.59 -48.79
CA ASP A 65 8.09 -1.13 -48.73
C ASP A 65 8.80 -0.54 -49.98
N LYS A 66 9.80 -1.24 -50.50
CA LYS A 66 10.45 -0.90 -51.78
C LYS A 66 9.48 -1.09 -52.94
N ALA A 67 8.68 -2.18 -52.96
CA ALA A 67 7.69 -2.43 -54.00
C ALA A 67 6.55 -1.39 -53.94
N LEU A 68 6.07 -1.03 -52.77
CA LEU A 68 5.07 0.02 -52.55
C LEU A 68 5.53 1.39 -53.01
N SER A 69 6.79 1.72 -52.77
CA SER A 69 7.38 3.01 -53.16
C SER A 69 7.49 3.13 -54.69
N ALA A 70 7.52 2.02 -55.45
CA ALA A 70 7.60 1.99 -56.91
C ALA A 70 6.22 2.06 -57.58
N LEU A 71 5.13 2.02 -56.84
CA LEU A 71 3.77 2.13 -57.38
C LEU A 71 3.44 3.55 -57.86
N PRO A 72 2.64 3.70 -58.94
CA PRO A 72 2.24 5.01 -59.44
C PRO A 72 1.47 5.84 -58.42
N LYS A 73 1.88 7.09 -58.25
CA LYS A 73 1.18 8.06 -57.40
C LYS A 73 0.28 8.94 -58.23
N VAL A 74 -0.98 9.00 -57.92
CA VAL A 74 -2.00 9.81 -58.62
C VAL A 74 -2.76 10.64 -57.56
N SER A 75 -2.85 11.95 -57.78
CA SER A 75 -3.61 12.84 -56.90
C SER A 75 -5.04 13.01 -57.45
N GLY A 76 -6.03 12.72 -56.55
CA GLY A 76 -7.42 13.08 -56.77
C GLY A 76 -8.31 12.02 -57.44
N GLY A 77 -8.57 10.93 -56.78
CA GLY A 77 -9.60 9.94 -57.15
C GLY A 77 -9.89 8.99 -55.98
N GLU A 78 -11.09 8.41 -55.91
CA GLU A 78 -11.38 7.40 -54.92
C GLU A 78 -10.56 6.13 -55.18
N PRO A 79 -10.00 5.52 -54.14
CA PRO A 79 -9.27 4.25 -54.27
C PRO A 79 -10.18 3.12 -54.75
N TYR A 80 -9.67 2.31 -55.67
CA TYR A 80 -10.36 1.14 -56.16
C TYR A 80 -9.49 -0.11 -56.12
N LEU A 81 -10.06 -1.29 -55.92
CA LEU A 81 -9.33 -2.55 -55.97
C LEU A 81 -8.79 -2.81 -57.40
N SER A 82 -7.48 -2.99 -57.51
CA SER A 82 -6.88 -3.43 -58.81
C SER A 82 -7.44 -4.80 -59.20
N ARG A 83 -7.27 -5.17 -60.46
CA ARG A 83 -7.63 -6.47 -60.94
C ARG A 83 -6.92 -7.58 -60.16
N GLU A 84 -5.64 -7.42 -59.89
CA GLU A 84 -4.82 -8.39 -59.17
C GLU A 84 -5.30 -8.53 -57.73
N SER A 85 -5.62 -7.45 -57.01
CA SER A 85 -6.17 -7.50 -55.66
C SER A 85 -7.58 -8.14 -55.62
N ASN A 86 -8.38 -7.87 -56.60
CA ASN A 86 -9.70 -8.53 -56.71
C ASN A 86 -9.55 -10.03 -56.95
N ASP A 87 -8.61 -10.45 -57.84
CA ASP A 87 -8.30 -11.85 -58.08
C ASP A 87 -7.77 -12.54 -56.77
N VAL A 88 -6.95 -11.86 -55.98
CA VAL A 88 -6.48 -12.35 -54.69
C VAL A 88 -7.65 -12.56 -53.71
N LEU A 89 -8.55 -11.60 -53.60
CA LEU A 89 -9.71 -11.72 -52.68
C LEU A 89 -10.72 -12.81 -53.14
N LEU A 90 -10.95 -12.94 -54.40
CA LEU A 90 -11.75 -14.06 -54.96
C LEU A 90 -11.07 -15.41 -54.68
N LYS A 91 -9.75 -15.49 -54.85
CA LYS A 91 -8.99 -16.69 -54.53
C LYS A 91 -8.96 -17.00 -53.05
N ALA A 92 -9.00 -15.99 -52.17
CA ALA A 92 -9.15 -16.17 -50.74
C ALA A 92 -10.49 -16.81 -50.37
N ILE A 93 -11.60 -16.44 -51.04
CA ILE A 93 -12.91 -17.09 -50.87
C ILE A 93 -12.83 -18.56 -51.28
N ASP A 94 -12.18 -18.91 -52.38
CA ASP A 94 -11.98 -20.29 -52.80
C ASP A 94 -11.11 -21.07 -51.82
N CYS A 95 -10.07 -20.43 -51.26
CA CYS A 95 -9.21 -21.01 -50.22
C CYS A 95 -10.01 -21.31 -48.94
N ALA A 96 -10.87 -20.38 -48.49
CA ALA A 96 -11.72 -20.57 -47.33
C ALA A 96 -12.66 -21.75 -47.51
N LYS A 97 -13.36 -21.86 -48.66
CA LYS A 97 -14.21 -23.01 -48.99
C LYS A 97 -13.44 -24.34 -48.96
N ARG A 98 -12.21 -24.36 -49.50
CA ARG A 98 -11.36 -25.56 -49.49
C ARG A 98 -10.89 -25.97 -48.10
N LEU A 99 -10.69 -25.00 -47.22
CA LEU A 99 -10.41 -25.23 -45.80
C LEU A 99 -11.65 -25.64 -45.00
N GLY A 100 -12.83 -25.52 -45.60
CA GLY A 100 -14.11 -25.85 -44.98
C GLY A 100 -14.65 -24.75 -44.06
N ASP A 101 -14.24 -23.50 -44.32
CA ASP A 101 -14.59 -22.31 -43.57
C ASP A 101 -15.84 -21.65 -44.18
N GLU A 102 -16.66 -21.03 -43.29
CA GLU A 102 -17.78 -20.18 -43.69
C GLU A 102 -17.35 -18.74 -43.95
N TYR A 103 -16.24 -18.30 -43.32
CA TYR A 103 -15.71 -16.96 -43.41
C TYR A 103 -14.27 -16.98 -43.96
N VAL A 104 -13.93 -15.94 -44.71
CA VAL A 104 -12.56 -15.71 -45.22
C VAL A 104 -11.69 -15.16 -44.10
N THR A 105 -10.65 -15.89 -43.75
CA THR A 105 -9.71 -15.59 -42.70
C THR A 105 -8.42 -14.93 -43.22
N LEU A 106 -7.59 -14.39 -42.31
CA LEU A 106 -6.26 -13.81 -42.66
C LEU A 106 -5.37 -14.84 -43.36
N GLU A 107 -5.41 -16.11 -42.93
CA GLU A 107 -4.65 -17.19 -43.54
C GLU A 107 -5.12 -17.48 -44.95
N ALA A 108 -6.41 -17.41 -45.19
CA ALA A 108 -6.95 -17.60 -46.53
C ALA A 108 -6.50 -16.50 -47.50
N ILE A 109 -6.42 -15.26 -47.02
CA ILE A 109 -5.84 -14.11 -47.79
C ILE A 109 -4.35 -14.33 -48.01
N LEU A 110 -3.59 -14.78 -47.01
CA LEU A 110 -2.14 -15.02 -47.15
C LEU A 110 -1.85 -16.14 -48.16
N ILE A 111 -2.64 -17.26 -48.13
CA ILE A 111 -2.55 -18.34 -49.11
C ILE A 111 -2.87 -17.81 -50.51
N ALA A 112 -3.89 -16.97 -50.65
CA ALA A 112 -4.31 -16.40 -51.93
C ALA A 112 -3.24 -15.48 -52.52
N LEU A 113 -2.60 -14.64 -51.70
CA LEU A 113 -1.49 -13.79 -52.08
C LEU A 113 -0.29 -14.58 -52.66
N LEU A 114 -0.04 -15.78 -52.12
CA LEU A 114 1.00 -16.66 -52.62
C LEU A 114 0.59 -17.36 -53.95
N LYS A 115 -0.70 -17.67 -54.12
CA LYS A 115 -1.21 -18.40 -55.30
C LYS A 115 -1.41 -17.55 -56.54
N VAL A 116 -1.81 -16.30 -56.38
CA VAL A 116 -1.97 -15.36 -57.48
C VAL A 116 -0.58 -14.84 -57.91
N ASN A 117 -0.29 -14.94 -59.20
CA ASN A 117 1.01 -14.56 -59.72
C ASN A 117 1.17 -13.03 -59.75
N THR A 118 1.72 -12.48 -58.66
CA THR A 118 1.94 -11.04 -58.41
C THR A 118 3.34 -10.80 -57.94
N LYS A 119 3.76 -9.52 -57.80
CA LYS A 119 5.02 -9.18 -57.18
C LYS A 119 5.08 -9.69 -55.71
N VAL A 120 3.97 -9.64 -55.00
CA VAL A 120 3.84 -10.18 -53.62
C VAL A 120 4.14 -11.66 -53.59
N SER A 121 3.57 -12.45 -54.49
CA SER A 121 3.87 -13.87 -54.56
C SER A 121 5.35 -14.18 -54.85
N THR A 122 6.02 -13.32 -55.62
CA THR A 122 7.47 -13.44 -55.86
C THR A 122 8.26 -13.12 -54.61
N ILE A 123 7.93 -12.03 -53.90
CA ILE A 123 8.58 -11.65 -52.63
C ILE A 123 8.43 -12.79 -51.61
N LEU A 124 7.25 -13.37 -51.46
CA LEU A 124 7.02 -14.47 -50.51
C LEU A 124 7.81 -15.72 -50.86
N LYS A 125 7.83 -16.11 -52.15
CA LYS A 125 8.60 -17.28 -52.66
C LYS A 125 10.10 -17.08 -52.51
N ASP A 126 10.64 -15.90 -52.84
CA ASP A 126 12.06 -15.58 -52.72
C ASP A 126 12.53 -15.62 -51.25
N ASN A 127 11.62 -15.41 -50.30
CA ASN A 127 11.88 -15.55 -48.86
C ASN A 127 11.55 -16.96 -48.32
N GLY A 128 11.37 -17.96 -49.20
CA GLY A 128 11.25 -19.34 -48.82
C GLY A 128 9.81 -19.81 -48.44
N VAL A 129 8.78 -19.00 -48.69
CA VAL A 129 7.39 -19.42 -48.46
C VAL A 129 6.92 -20.30 -49.64
N THR A 130 6.70 -21.59 -49.34
CA THR A 130 6.06 -22.52 -50.32
C THR A 130 4.58 -22.74 -49.97
N GLU A 131 3.80 -23.11 -50.96
CA GLU A 131 2.36 -23.39 -50.74
C GLU A 131 2.12 -24.55 -49.75
N GLN A 132 2.93 -25.61 -49.84
CA GLN A 132 2.80 -26.80 -49.02
C GLN A 132 3.13 -26.48 -47.54
N ASP A 133 4.23 -25.76 -47.35
CA ASP A 133 4.67 -25.39 -45.98
C ASP A 133 3.72 -24.38 -45.32
N LEU A 134 3.18 -23.42 -46.13
CA LEU A 134 2.19 -22.47 -45.69
C LEU A 134 0.89 -23.16 -45.25
N GLU A 135 0.38 -24.08 -46.08
CA GLU A 135 -0.85 -24.83 -45.72
C GLU A 135 -0.59 -25.75 -44.53
N ALA A 136 0.58 -26.34 -44.37
CA ALA A 136 0.96 -27.12 -43.19
C ALA A 136 1.01 -26.23 -41.92
N ALA A 137 1.62 -25.06 -41.98
CA ALA A 137 1.71 -24.10 -40.89
C ALA A 137 0.29 -23.60 -40.47
N VAL A 138 -0.61 -23.36 -41.44
CA VAL A 138 -1.98 -22.96 -41.20
C VAL A 138 -2.77 -24.10 -40.53
N LYS A 139 -2.58 -25.35 -40.95
CA LYS A 139 -3.21 -26.50 -40.29
C LYS A 139 -2.75 -26.67 -38.85
N GLU A 140 -1.48 -26.42 -38.59
CA GLU A 140 -0.94 -26.48 -37.24
C GLU A 140 -1.44 -25.32 -36.38
N LEU A 141 -1.54 -24.10 -36.93
CA LEU A 141 -2.12 -22.93 -36.24
C LEU A 141 -3.57 -23.22 -35.81
N ARG A 142 -4.35 -23.79 -36.69
CA ARG A 142 -5.78 -24.03 -36.46
C ARG A 142 -6.10 -25.28 -35.65
N LYS A 143 -5.16 -26.22 -35.49
CA LYS A 143 -5.37 -27.51 -34.82
C LYS A 143 -6.68 -28.22 -35.21
N GLY A 144 -7.10 -28.09 -36.46
CA GLY A 144 -8.33 -28.67 -37.00
C GLY A 144 -9.61 -27.85 -36.82
N GLU A 145 -9.54 -26.63 -36.31
CA GLU A 145 -10.70 -25.74 -36.20
C GLU A 145 -11.05 -25.09 -37.52
N LYS A 146 -12.38 -24.87 -37.74
CA LYS A 146 -12.93 -24.20 -38.90
C LYS A 146 -13.44 -22.81 -38.52
N ALA A 147 -13.32 -21.86 -39.43
CA ALA A 147 -13.83 -20.53 -39.24
C ALA A 147 -15.33 -20.46 -39.50
N THR A 148 -16.13 -20.70 -38.46
CA THR A 148 -17.60 -20.68 -38.48
C THR A 148 -18.21 -19.41 -37.92
N SER A 149 -17.37 -18.49 -37.41
CA SER A 149 -17.79 -17.18 -36.89
C SER A 149 -16.92 -16.06 -37.47
N GLN A 150 -17.40 -14.82 -37.44
CA GLN A 150 -16.64 -13.65 -37.87
C GLN A 150 -15.44 -13.34 -36.99
N SER A 151 -15.39 -13.88 -35.76
CA SER A 151 -14.31 -13.73 -34.78
C SER A 151 -13.36 -14.94 -34.69
N ALA A 152 -13.39 -15.83 -35.69
CA ALA A 152 -12.69 -17.13 -35.66
C ALA A 152 -11.19 -17.03 -35.34
N GLU A 153 -10.50 -16.00 -35.83
CA GLU A 153 -9.05 -15.80 -35.55
C GLU A 153 -8.76 -15.47 -34.09
N ASP A 154 -9.73 -15.00 -33.32
CA ASP A 154 -9.54 -14.76 -31.87
C ASP A 154 -9.50 -16.07 -31.09
N SER A 155 -10.12 -17.13 -31.63
CA SER A 155 -10.08 -18.45 -31.00
C SER A 155 -8.77 -19.21 -31.19
N TYR A 156 -7.94 -18.82 -32.17
CA TYR A 156 -6.65 -19.49 -32.43
C TYR A 156 -5.59 -19.10 -31.43
N ASN A 157 -4.94 -20.09 -30.81
CA ASN A 157 -3.93 -19.91 -29.76
C ASN A 157 -4.42 -18.99 -28.63
N ALA A 158 -5.65 -19.19 -28.17
CA ALA A 158 -6.27 -18.37 -27.15
C ALA A 158 -5.44 -18.33 -25.85
N LEU A 159 -4.82 -19.45 -25.46
CA LEU A 159 -3.95 -19.52 -24.30
C LEU A 159 -2.73 -18.59 -24.41
N SER A 160 -2.08 -18.53 -25.57
CA SER A 160 -0.92 -17.65 -25.75
C SER A 160 -1.27 -16.16 -25.77
N LYS A 161 -2.53 -15.82 -26.08
CA LYS A 161 -3.03 -14.43 -26.12
C LYS A 161 -3.54 -13.95 -24.75
N TYR A 162 -4.21 -14.84 -24.02
CA TYR A 162 -4.99 -14.47 -22.82
C TYR A 162 -4.53 -15.16 -21.55
N ALA A 163 -3.44 -15.94 -21.60
CA ALA A 163 -2.87 -16.60 -20.45
C ALA A 163 -1.33 -16.55 -20.47
N ILE A 164 -0.74 -16.49 -19.29
CA ILE A 164 0.70 -16.43 -19.10
C ILE A 164 1.20 -17.83 -18.71
N ASN A 165 2.16 -18.37 -19.45
CA ASN A 165 2.78 -19.65 -19.10
C ASN A 165 3.75 -19.46 -17.92
N LEU A 166 3.33 -19.95 -16.73
CA LEU A 166 4.15 -19.83 -15.51
C LEU A 166 5.37 -20.75 -15.54
N ASN A 167 5.31 -21.89 -16.25
CA ASN A 167 6.48 -22.78 -16.39
C ASN A 167 7.59 -22.10 -17.22
N GLU A 168 7.24 -21.35 -18.25
CA GLU A 168 8.23 -20.60 -19.04
C GLU A 168 8.83 -19.45 -18.24
N ARG A 169 8.01 -18.75 -17.46
CA ARG A 169 8.51 -17.73 -16.53
C ARG A 169 9.42 -18.33 -15.47
N ALA A 170 9.10 -19.51 -14.93
CA ALA A 170 9.95 -20.22 -14.00
C ALA A 170 11.29 -20.64 -14.64
N ARG A 171 11.26 -21.16 -15.90
CA ARG A 171 12.49 -21.50 -16.64
C ARG A 171 13.38 -20.28 -16.94
N SER A 172 12.75 -19.14 -17.21
CA SER A 172 13.47 -17.88 -17.48
C SER A 172 13.92 -17.13 -16.22
N GLY A 173 13.68 -17.67 -15.03
CA GLY A 173 14.07 -17.05 -13.76
C GLY A 173 13.29 -15.79 -13.38
N LYS A 174 12.16 -15.52 -14.05
CA LYS A 174 11.35 -14.31 -13.86
C LYS A 174 10.34 -14.39 -12.72
N LEU A 175 10.22 -15.57 -12.08
CA LEU A 175 9.35 -15.73 -10.91
C LEU A 175 10.14 -15.54 -9.63
N ASP A 176 9.50 -14.96 -8.64
CA ASP A 176 10.09 -14.81 -7.31
C ASP A 176 10.19 -16.16 -6.56
N PRO A 177 11.18 -16.33 -5.70
CA PRO A 177 11.28 -17.53 -4.88
C PRO A 177 10.10 -17.60 -3.91
N VAL A 178 9.44 -18.75 -3.85
CA VAL A 178 8.31 -18.97 -2.93
C VAL A 178 8.81 -19.68 -1.68
N ILE A 179 8.63 -19.06 -0.54
CA ILE A 179 9.14 -19.49 0.76
C ILE A 179 7.98 -19.62 1.74
N GLY A 180 8.04 -20.64 2.60
CA GLY A 180 7.09 -20.81 3.71
C GLY A 180 5.68 -21.28 3.30
N ARG A 181 5.47 -21.71 2.05
CA ARG A 181 4.18 -22.20 1.53
C ARG A 181 4.18 -23.67 1.13
N ASP A 182 5.08 -24.44 1.70
CA ASP A 182 5.28 -25.86 1.37
C ASP A 182 4.05 -26.72 1.65
N ASN A 183 3.34 -26.44 2.74
CA ASN A 183 2.15 -27.19 3.15
C ASN A 183 0.98 -26.95 2.17
N GLU A 184 0.74 -25.70 1.81
CA GLU A 184 -0.30 -25.31 0.87
C GLU A 184 0.00 -25.88 -0.52
N ILE A 185 1.23 -25.75 -1.01
CA ILE A 185 1.65 -26.32 -2.31
C ILE A 185 1.50 -27.85 -2.29
N ARG A 186 1.92 -28.51 -1.22
CA ARG A 186 1.75 -29.97 -1.07
C ARG A 186 0.26 -30.35 -1.09
N ARG A 187 -0.59 -29.55 -0.44
CA ARG A 187 -2.05 -29.78 -0.46
C ARG A 187 -2.63 -29.59 -1.85
N VAL A 188 -2.22 -28.56 -2.59
CA VAL A 188 -2.60 -28.32 -3.99
C VAL A 188 -2.18 -29.52 -4.86
N LEU A 189 -0.95 -30.02 -4.74
CA LEU A 189 -0.48 -31.19 -5.47
C LEU A 189 -1.30 -32.45 -5.16
N GLN A 190 -1.66 -32.68 -3.88
CA GLN A 190 -2.52 -33.79 -3.48
C GLN A 190 -3.91 -33.70 -4.13
N ILE A 191 -4.51 -32.49 -4.17
CA ILE A 191 -5.83 -32.28 -4.76
C ILE A 191 -5.77 -32.49 -6.27
N LEU A 192 -4.78 -31.92 -6.97
CA LEU A 192 -4.60 -32.07 -8.42
C LEU A 192 -4.40 -33.52 -8.85
N SER A 193 -3.85 -34.35 -7.96
CA SER A 193 -3.63 -35.79 -8.22
C SER A 193 -4.86 -36.66 -7.98
N ARG A 194 -5.97 -36.10 -7.45
CA ARG A 194 -7.21 -36.86 -7.19
C ARG A 194 -7.95 -37.18 -8.48
N ARG A 195 -8.73 -38.26 -8.45
CA ARG A 195 -9.60 -38.66 -9.59
C ARG A 195 -10.82 -37.76 -9.74
N THR A 196 -11.39 -37.30 -8.63
CA THR A 196 -12.54 -36.41 -8.54
C THR A 196 -12.28 -35.29 -7.54
N LYS A 197 -12.96 -34.16 -7.65
CA LYS A 197 -12.71 -32.97 -6.85
C LYS A 197 -11.23 -32.56 -6.89
N ASN A 198 -10.68 -32.53 -8.10
CA ASN A 198 -9.28 -32.31 -8.40
C ASN A 198 -8.94 -30.86 -8.72
N ASN A 199 -9.85 -29.93 -8.46
CA ASN A 199 -9.63 -28.49 -8.61
C ASN A 199 -9.46 -27.84 -7.22
N PRO A 200 -8.24 -27.44 -6.83
CA PRO A 200 -8.06 -26.66 -5.61
C PRO A 200 -8.57 -25.24 -5.79
N ILE A 201 -9.13 -24.69 -4.72
CA ILE A 201 -9.42 -23.25 -4.60
C ILE A 201 -8.68 -22.70 -3.38
N LEU A 202 -7.79 -21.73 -3.64
CA LEU A 202 -7.02 -21.02 -2.63
C LEU A 202 -7.92 -19.94 -2.03
N VAL A 203 -8.22 -20.07 -0.75
CA VAL A 203 -9.09 -19.13 -0.03
C VAL A 203 -8.29 -18.45 1.05
N GLY A 204 -8.22 -17.13 1.03
CA GLY A 204 -7.46 -16.34 2.01
C GLY A 204 -7.62 -14.85 1.74
N GLU A 205 -7.23 -14.04 2.71
CA GLU A 205 -7.31 -12.59 2.61
C GLU A 205 -6.40 -12.02 1.49
N PRO A 206 -6.67 -10.81 0.99
CA PRO A 206 -5.77 -10.15 0.03
C PRO A 206 -4.35 -10.01 0.61
N GLY A 207 -3.33 -10.20 -0.21
CA GLY A 207 -1.93 -10.04 0.23
C GLY A 207 -1.34 -11.23 0.99
N THR A 208 -2.10 -12.34 1.23
CA THR A 208 -1.57 -13.53 1.90
C THR A 208 -0.73 -14.44 1.01
N GLY A 209 -0.51 -14.09 -0.27
CA GLY A 209 0.37 -14.85 -1.17
C GLY A 209 -0.30 -15.99 -1.93
N LYS A 210 -1.59 -15.91 -2.23
CA LYS A 210 -2.31 -16.93 -3.02
C LYS A 210 -1.69 -17.15 -4.40
N THR A 211 -1.34 -16.09 -5.12
CA THR A 211 -0.72 -16.14 -6.45
C THR A 211 0.69 -16.76 -6.37
N ALA A 212 1.44 -16.46 -5.32
CA ALA A 212 2.77 -17.04 -5.08
C ALA A 212 2.73 -18.57 -4.96
N ILE A 213 1.64 -19.15 -4.42
CA ILE A 213 1.48 -20.62 -4.35
C ILE A 213 1.42 -21.24 -5.76
N ALA A 214 0.73 -20.59 -6.71
CA ALA A 214 0.70 -21.05 -8.09
C ALA A 214 2.08 -20.92 -8.77
N GLU A 215 2.78 -19.83 -8.51
CA GLU A 215 4.15 -19.63 -9.01
C GLU A 215 5.14 -20.66 -8.43
N GLY A 216 5.05 -20.93 -7.12
CA GLY A 216 5.83 -21.96 -6.46
C GLY A 216 5.54 -23.37 -7.02
N LEU A 217 4.28 -23.66 -7.35
CA LEU A 217 3.90 -24.89 -8.03
C LEU A 217 4.59 -24.99 -9.40
N ALA A 218 4.56 -23.90 -10.20
CA ALA A 218 5.24 -23.88 -11.50
C ALA A 218 6.77 -24.12 -11.36
N GLN A 219 7.41 -23.50 -10.36
CA GLN A 219 8.84 -23.73 -10.07
C GLN A 219 9.12 -25.19 -9.71
N ARG A 220 8.28 -25.83 -8.90
CA ARG A 220 8.44 -27.26 -8.55
C ARG A 220 8.21 -28.17 -9.75
N ILE A 221 7.24 -27.89 -10.62
CA ILE A 221 7.03 -28.63 -11.87
C ILE A 221 8.30 -28.57 -12.74
N VAL A 222 8.87 -27.38 -12.92
CA VAL A 222 10.08 -27.18 -13.74
C VAL A 222 11.30 -27.87 -13.15
N ARG A 223 11.43 -27.91 -11.81
CA ARG A 223 12.51 -28.63 -11.11
C ARG A 223 12.28 -30.15 -11.06
N GLY A 224 11.08 -30.63 -11.42
CA GLY A 224 10.72 -32.03 -11.31
C GLY A 224 10.38 -32.49 -9.88
N ASP A 225 10.24 -31.58 -8.93
CA ASP A 225 9.89 -31.81 -7.53
C ASP A 225 8.37 -31.91 -7.35
N VAL A 226 7.75 -32.77 -8.13
CA VAL A 226 6.31 -33.04 -8.12
C VAL A 226 6.06 -34.53 -8.43
N PRO A 227 4.87 -35.08 -8.07
CA PRO A 227 4.49 -36.44 -8.46
C PRO A 227 4.61 -36.66 -9.96
N GLU A 228 4.92 -37.89 -10.38
CA GLU A 228 5.20 -38.27 -11.78
C GLU A 228 4.12 -37.79 -12.77
N ASN A 229 2.85 -37.90 -12.36
CA ASN A 229 1.69 -37.49 -13.17
C ASN A 229 1.56 -35.98 -13.37
N LEU A 230 2.36 -35.17 -12.68
CA LEU A 230 2.36 -33.72 -12.77
C LEU A 230 3.63 -33.13 -13.43
N LYS A 231 4.69 -33.92 -13.63
CA LYS A 231 5.95 -33.45 -14.22
C LYS A 231 5.83 -32.87 -15.62
N THR A 232 4.92 -33.42 -16.43
CA THR A 232 4.68 -32.95 -17.82
C THR A 232 3.66 -31.84 -17.92
N LYS A 233 3.03 -31.44 -16.81
CA LYS A 233 1.96 -30.46 -16.82
C LYS A 233 2.50 -29.06 -17.01
N GLN A 234 1.70 -28.24 -17.71
CA GLN A 234 1.95 -26.83 -17.92
C GLN A 234 0.92 -26.00 -17.13
N LEU A 235 1.38 -25.06 -16.36
CA LEU A 235 0.52 -24.16 -15.58
C LEU A 235 0.42 -22.81 -16.29
N TYR A 236 -0.79 -22.42 -16.63
CA TYR A 236 -1.10 -21.13 -17.25
C TYR A 236 -1.91 -20.27 -16.28
N SER A 237 -1.50 -19.03 -16.10
CA SER A 237 -2.26 -18.02 -15.35
C SER A 237 -3.14 -17.25 -16.32
N LEU A 238 -4.45 -17.27 -16.10
CA LEU A 238 -5.43 -16.56 -16.90
C LEU A 238 -5.32 -15.04 -16.65
N ASP A 239 -5.16 -14.27 -17.72
CA ASP A 239 -5.13 -12.81 -17.66
C ASP A 239 -6.54 -12.25 -17.91
N MET A 240 -7.23 -11.91 -16.83
CA MET A 240 -8.58 -11.36 -16.89
C MET A 240 -8.61 -9.99 -17.58
N GLY A 241 -7.54 -9.19 -17.42
CA GLY A 241 -7.40 -7.89 -18.07
C GLY A 241 -7.34 -8.03 -19.59
N ALA A 242 -6.49 -8.94 -20.08
CA ALA A 242 -6.37 -9.23 -21.51
C ALA A 242 -7.67 -9.81 -22.13
N LEU A 243 -8.41 -10.60 -21.35
CA LEU A 243 -9.70 -11.16 -21.80
C LEU A 243 -10.77 -10.10 -22.04
N VAL A 244 -10.83 -9.10 -21.19
CA VAL A 244 -11.83 -8.02 -21.23
C VAL A 244 -11.37 -6.88 -22.15
N ALA A 245 -10.07 -6.62 -22.24
CA ALA A 245 -9.53 -5.53 -23.05
C ALA A 245 -9.93 -5.65 -24.53
N GLY A 246 -10.49 -4.57 -25.07
CA GLY A 246 -10.91 -4.48 -26.46
C GLY A 246 -12.18 -5.28 -26.83
N ALA A 247 -12.82 -5.98 -25.89
CA ALA A 247 -14.12 -6.61 -26.12
C ALA A 247 -15.21 -5.54 -26.16
N LYS A 248 -15.74 -5.27 -27.37
CA LYS A 248 -16.78 -4.25 -27.59
C LYS A 248 -18.17 -4.76 -27.16
N TYR A 249 -18.38 -6.08 -27.17
CA TYR A 249 -19.65 -6.71 -26.84
C TYR A 249 -19.44 -7.92 -25.92
N LYS A 250 -20.44 -8.21 -25.10
CA LYS A 250 -20.47 -9.33 -24.16
C LYS A 250 -20.11 -10.68 -24.82
N GLY A 251 -20.56 -10.92 -26.05
CA GLY A 251 -20.29 -12.17 -26.79
C GLY A 251 -18.81 -12.40 -27.08
N GLU A 252 -18.01 -11.36 -27.30
CA GLU A 252 -16.58 -11.52 -27.60
C GLU A 252 -15.79 -12.07 -26.40
N PHE A 253 -16.08 -11.62 -25.19
CA PHE A 253 -15.48 -12.15 -23.96
C PHE A 253 -15.85 -13.64 -23.77
N GLU A 254 -17.15 -13.97 -23.96
CA GLU A 254 -17.62 -15.35 -23.84
C GLU A 254 -16.95 -16.27 -24.88
N GLU A 255 -16.79 -15.82 -26.13
CA GLU A 255 -16.08 -16.56 -27.17
C GLU A 255 -14.60 -16.76 -26.85
N ARG A 256 -13.89 -15.74 -26.37
CA ARG A 256 -12.49 -15.83 -25.93
C ARG A 256 -12.32 -16.85 -24.79
N LEU A 257 -13.17 -16.76 -23.76
CA LEU A 257 -13.13 -17.69 -22.64
C LEU A 257 -13.45 -19.12 -23.09
N LYS A 258 -14.45 -19.30 -23.96
CA LYS A 258 -14.82 -20.59 -24.55
C LYS A 258 -13.68 -21.18 -25.39
N ALA A 259 -12.96 -20.35 -26.12
CA ALA A 259 -11.78 -20.78 -26.89
C ALA A 259 -10.68 -21.30 -25.98
N ILE A 260 -10.38 -20.59 -24.86
CA ILE A 260 -9.40 -21.03 -23.86
C ILE A 260 -9.82 -22.37 -23.25
N VAL A 261 -11.06 -22.47 -22.78
CA VAL A 261 -11.58 -23.70 -22.17
C VAL A 261 -11.50 -24.88 -23.17
N ASN A 262 -11.83 -24.67 -24.45
CA ASN A 262 -11.71 -25.68 -25.48
C ASN A 262 -10.24 -26.09 -25.71
N GLU A 263 -9.31 -25.14 -25.75
CA GLU A 263 -7.88 -25.42 -25.93
C GLU A 263 -7.31 -26.21 -24.73
N VAL A 264 -7.67 -25.83 -23.50
CA VAL A 264 -7.29 -26.57 -22.29
C VAL A 264 -7.89 -27.98 -22.29
N THR A 265 -9.15 -28.11 -22.63
CA THR A 265 -9.86 -29.42 -22.66
C THR A 265 -9.22 -30.35 -23.70
N LYS A 266 -8.89 -29.84 -24.89
CA LYS A 266 -8.20 -30.59 -25.95
C LYS A 266 -6.79 -31.08 -25.59
N SER A 267 -6.15 -30.45 -24.59
CA SER A 267 -4.84 -30.88 -24.10
C SER A 267 -4.86 -32.15 -23.27
N ASN A 268 -6.03 -32.79 -23.12
CA ASN A 268 -6.18 -34.03 -22.33
C ASN A 268 -5.59 -33.94 -20.90
N GLY A 269 -5.77 -32.77 -20.29
CA GLY A 269 -5.30 -32.49 -18.92
C GLY A 269 -3.79 -32.29 -18.79
N GLU A 270 -3.08 -31.96 -19.85
CA GLU A 270 -1.69 -31.52 -19.79
C GLU A 270 -1.56 -30.07 -19.29
N ILE A 271 -2.63 -29.29 -19.46
CA ILE A 271 -2.69 -27.90 -19.04
C ILE A 271 -3.52 -27.77 -17.76
N ILE A 272 -2.99 -27.02 -16.82
CA ILE A 272 -3.65 -26.58 -15.58
C ILE A 272 -3.83 -25.07 -15.68
N LEU A 273 -5.05 -24.59 -15.48
CA LEU A 273 -5.38 -23.18 -15.56
C LEU A 273 -5.45 -22.57 -14.15
N PHE A 274 -4.58 -21.63 -13.85
CA PHE A 274 -4.70 -20.80 -12.65
C PHE A 274 -5.58 -19.60 -12.95
N ILE A 275 -6.58 -19.37 -12.11
CA ILE A 275 -7.57 -18.29 -12.24
C ILE A 275 -7.54 -17.51 -10.95
N ASP A 276 -6.87 -16.36 -10.98
CA ASP A 276 -6.91 -15.44 -9.87
C ASP A 276 -8.26 -14.70 -9.83
N GLU A 277 -8.72 -14.32 -8.65
CA GLU A 277 -10.05 -13.73 -8.45
C GLU A 277 -11.17 -14.49 -9.18
N ILE A 278 -11.17 -15.81 -9.08
CA ILE A 278 -12.10 -16.67 -9.82
C ILE A 278 -13.58 -16.32 -9.59
N HIS A 279 -13.88 -15.63 -8.48
CA HIS A 279 -15.22 -15.13 -8.18
C HIS A 279 -15.74 -14.13 -9.22
N THR A 280 -14.84 -13.41 -9.92
CA THR A 280 -15.20 -12.48 -11.00
C THR A 280 -15.87 -13.20 -12.16
N LEU A 281 -15.47 -14.44 -12.45
CA LEU A 281 -16.07 -15.29 -13.48
C LEU A 281 -17.39 -15.96 -13.02
N VAL A 282 -17.56 -16.17 -11.72
CA VAL A 282 -18.72 -16.87 -11.13
C VAL A 282 -19.80 -15.89 -10.70
N GLY A 283 -19.44 -14.71 -10.21
CA GLY A 283 -20.34 -13.73 -9.63
C GLY A 283 -20.96 -12.73 -10.59
N ALA A 284 -20.45 -12.65 -11.79
CA ALA A 284 -20.85 -11.65 -12.78
C ALA A 284 -22.30 -11.78 -13.32
N GLY A 285 -23.08 -12.76 -12.88
CA GLY A 285 -24.42 -13.12 -13.44
C GLY A 285 -25.64 -12.44 -12.80
N LYS A 286 -25.52 -11.46 -11.87
CA LYS A 286 -26.68 -10.91 -11.13
C LYS A 286 -27.07 -9.46 -11.44
N GLY A 287 -26.39 -8.78 -12.37
CA GLY A 287 -26.78 -7.44 -12.84
C GLY A 287 -27.27 -7.48 -14.30
N GLU A 288 -28.16 -6.57 -14.70
CA GLU A 288 -28.52 -6.39 -16.12
C GLU A 288 -27.24 -6.05 -16.91
N GLY A 289 -26.72 -7.02 -17.69
CA GLY A 289 -25.48 -6.90 -18.46
C GLY A 289 -24.27 -7.68 -17.92
N ALA A 290 -24.38 -8.39 -16.80
CA ALA A 290 -23.27 -9.12 -16.20
C ALA A 290 -22.93 -10.43 -16.97
N MET A 291 -21.64 -10.74 -17.03
CA MET A 291 -21.05 -11.86 -17.78
C MET A 291 -21.35 -13.18 -17.06
N ASP A 292 -21.96 -14.14 -17.74
CA ASP A 292 -22.25 -15.49 -17.21
C ASP A 292 -21.15 -16.48 -17.61
N ALA A 293 -19.90 -16.15 -17.26
CA ALA A 293 -18.74 -16.99 -17.52
C ALA A 293 -18.82 -18.35 -16.77
N ALA A 294 -19.56 -18.39 -15.67
CA ALA A 294 -19.76 -19.61 -14.91
C ALA A 294 -20.41 -20.72 -15.76
N ASN A 295 -21.34 -20.37 -16.62
CA ASN A 295 -22.02 -21.35 -17.48
C ASN A 295 -21.11 -21.97 -18.56
N ILE A 296 -19.99 -21.27 -18.90
CA ILE A 296 -18.98 -21.80 -19.82
C ILE A 296 -18.04 -22.76 -19.08
N LEU A 297 -17.66 -22.44 -17.84
CA LEU A 297 -16.74 -23.26 -17.04
C LEU A 297 -17.39 -24.50 -16.43
N LYS A 298 -18.64 -24.39 -15.96
CA LYS A 298 -19.37 -25.47 -15.25
C LYS A 298 -19.42 -26.81 -16.03
N PRO A 299 -19.72 -26.87 -17.34
CA PRO A 299 -19.74 -28.13 -18.06
C PRO A 299 -18.38 -28.83 -18.13
N ALA A 300 -17.30 -28.07 -18.38
CA ALA A 300 -15.94 -28.60 -18.46
C ALA A 300 -15.42 -29.06 -17.08
N LEU A 301 -15.69 -28.29 -16.01
CA LEU A 301 -15.42 -28.68 -14.63
C LEU A 301 -16.24 -29.89 -14.21
N ALA A 302 -17.49 -29.99 -14.65
CA ALA A 302 -18.39 -31.09 -14.31
C ALA A 302 -17.91 -32.43 -14.89
N ARG A 303 -17.42 -32.44 -16.12
CA ARG A 303 -16.86 -33.62 -16.77
C ARG A 303 -15.47 -33.97 -16.29
N GLY A 304 -14.75 -33.04 -15.62
CA GLY A 304 -13.37 -33.21 -15.19
C GLY A 304 -12.35 -32.96 -16.32
N ASP A 305 -12.82 -32.41 -17.45
CA ASP A 305 -11.99 -32.08 -18.61
C ASP A 305 -11.11 -30.85 -18.40
N LEU A 306 -11.56 -29.94 -17.52
CA LEU A 306 -10.83 -28.75 -17.12
C LEU A 306 -10.18 -28.97 -15.75
N ARG A 307 -8.84 -28.83 -15.68
CA ARG A 307 -8.09 -28.75 -14.43
C ARG A 307 -7.77 -27.31 -14.15
N SER A 308 -8.22 -26.82 -12.99
CA SER A 308 -8.03 -25.43 -12.61
C SER A 308 -7.64 -25.28 -11.15
N ILE A 309 -6.90 -24.23 -10.86
CA ILE A 309 -6.60 -23.72 -9.52
C ILE A 309 -7.28 -22.35 -9.44
N GLY A 310 -8.25 -22.20 -8.54
CA GLY A 310 -8.88 -20.91 -8.28
C GLY A 310 -8.21 -20.20 -7.12
N ALA A 311 -8.26 -18.86 -7.10
CA ALA A 311 -7.92 -18.06 -5.93
C ALA A 311 -9.03 -17.04 -5.67
N THR A 312 -9.38 -16.82 -4.39
CA THR A 312 -10.43 -15.90 -3.97
C THR A 312 -10.29 -15.55 -2.48
N THR A 313 -11.06 -14.58 -1.99
CA THR A 313 -11.17 -14.30 -0.56
C THR A 313 -12.22 -15.17 0.11
N LEU A 314 -12.25 -15.20 1.45
CA LEU A 314 -13.23 -15.98 2.20
C LEU A 314 -14.65 -15.47 1.98
N ASP A 315 -14.85 -14.16 2.02
CA ASP A 315 -16.17 -13.53 1.81
C ASP A 315 -16.72 -13.82 0.41
N GLU A 316 -15.87 -13.74 -0.61
CA GLU A 316 -16.24 -14.02 -2.00
C GLU A 316 -16.52 -15.51 -2.22
N TYR A 317 -15.75 -16.39 -1.55
CA TYR A 317 -16.03 -17.81 -1.58
C TYR A 317 -17.42 -18.13 -1.02
N GLN A 318 -17.76 -17.59 0.15
CA GLN A 318 -19.06 -17.77 0.79
C GLN A 318 -20.19 -17.17 -0.07
N LYS A 319 -19.97 -16.02 -0.66
CA LYS A 319 -20.97 -15.31 -1.46
C LYS A 319 -21.29 -16.00 -2.78
N TYR A 320 -20.28 -16.54 -3.46
CA TYR A 320 -20.40 -17.03 -4.85
C TYR A 320 -20.26 -18.54 -4.99
N PHE A 321 -19.38 -19.20 -4.21
CA PHE A 321 -19.12 -20.64 -4.35
C PHE A 321 -19.99 -21.51 -3.45
N GLU A 322 -20.16 -21.19 -2.18
CA GLU A 322 -21.00 -21.98 -1.27
C GLU A 322 -22.48 -21.99 -1.68
N LYS A 323 -22.95 -20.93 -2.33
CA LYS A 323 -24.34 -20.84 -2.84
C LYS A 323 -24.55 -21.65 -4.11
N ASP A 324 -23.48 -21.97 -4.83
CA ASP A 324 -23.54 -22.80 -6.05
C ASP A 324 -23.04 -24.21 -5.76
N LYS A 325 -24.01 -25.12 -5.44
CA LYS A 325 -23.70 -26.53 -5.11
C LYS A 325 -23.00 -27.31 -6.22
N ALA A 326 -23.06 -26.83 -7.48
CA ALA A 326 -22.37 -27.48 -8.59
C ALA A 326 -20.87 -27.17 -8.55
N LEU A 327 -20.48 -25.92 -8.23
CA LEU A 327 -19.10 -25.51 -8.08
C LEU A 327 -18.50 -26.03 -6.76
N GLU A 328 -19.21 -25.91 -5.65
CA GLU A 328 -18.79 -26.43 -4.33
C GLU A 328 -18.36 -27.90 -4.39
N ARG A 329 -19.07 -28.71 -5.15
CA ARG A 329 -18.76 -30.16 -5.32
C ARG A 329 -17.54 -30.41 -6.21
N ARG A 330 -17.02 -29.41 -6.92
CA ARG A 330 -15.92 -29.55 -7.88
C ARG A 330 -14.62 -28.98 -7.37
N PHE A 331 -14.69 -27.99 -6.51
CA PHE A 331 -13.53 -27.36 -5.89
C PHE A 331 -13.27 -27.92 -4.50
N GLN A 332 -11.99 -27.99 -4.13
CA GLN A 332 -11.53 -28.35 -2.80
C GLN A 332 -10.78 -27.18 -2.20
N ILE A 333 -11.23 -26.70 -1.05
CA ILE A 333 -10.65 -25.55 -0.36
C ILE A 333 -9.23 -25.86 0.12
N VAL A 334 -8.34 -24.90 -0.07
CA VAL A 334 -7.01 -24.79 0.53
C VAL A 334 -6.97 -23.42 1.19
N MET A 335 -7.00 -23.41 2.53
CA MET A 335 -6.89 -22.16 3.29
C MET A 335 -5.49 -21.61 3.19
N VAL A 336 -5.39 -20.31 2.89
CA VAL A 336 -4.14 -19.56 2.82
C VAL A 336 -4.18 -18.48 3.89
N ASN A 337 -3.74 -18.85 5.07
CA ASN A 337 -3.73 -17.93 6.20
C ASN A 337 -2.57 -16.92 6.10
N GLU A 338 -2.72 -15.80 6.79
CA GLU A 338 -1.63 -14.86 7.03
C GLU A 338 -0.45 -15.61 7.68
N PRO A 339 0.79 -15.48 7.17
CA PRO A 339 1.94 -16.11 7.78
C PRO A 339 2.26 -15.43 9.12
N ASP A 340 2.83 -16.19 10.06
CA ASP A 340 3.33 -15.65 11.31
C ASP A 340 4.56 -14.74 11.10
N GLU A 341 4.97 -14.04 12.14
CA GLU A 341 6.11 -13.11 12.12
C GLU A 341 7.39 -13.77 11.59
N LEU A 342 7.75 -14.94 12.11
CA LEU A 342 8.98 -15.64 11.72
C LEU A 342 8.95 -16.09 10.26
N SER A 343 7.83 -16.64 9.83
CA SER A 343 7.62 -17.04 8.42
C SER A 343 7.66 -15.82 7.49
N SER A 344 7.08 -14.71 7.90
CA SER A 344 7.11 -13.45 7.13
C SER A 344 8.52 -12.90 6.99
N ILE A 345 9.31 -12.89 8.06
CA ILE A 345 10.73 -12.50 8.01
C ILE A 345 11.52 -13.42 7.06
N ALA A 346 11.26 -14.74 7.11
CA ALA A 346 11.92 -15.68 6.20
C ALA A 346 11.54 -15.42 4.72
N ILE A 347 10.28 -15.10 4.43
CA ILE A 347 9.81 -14.73 3.10
C ILE A 347 10.54 -13.47 2.60
N LEU A 348 10.59 -12.42 3.42
CA LEU A 348 11.22 -11.16 3.04
C LEU A 348 12.74 -11.31 2.85
N ARG A 349 13.40 -12.12 3.69
CA ARG A 349 14.83 -12.46 3.50
C ARG A 349 15.08 -13.14 2.17
N GLY A 350 14.17 -14.01 1.73
CA GLY A 350 14.28 -14.67 0.44
C GLY A 350 14.00 -13.76 -0.76
N LEU A 351 13.23 -12.70 -0.58
CA LEU A 351 12.95 -11.69 -1.60
C LEU A 351 14.00 -10.57 -1.63
N LYS A 352 14.74 -10.38 -0.55
CA LYS A 352 15.71 -9.31 -0.33
C LYS A 352 16.60 -9.04 -1.54
N GLU A 353 17.29 -10.06 -2.05
CA GLU A 353 18.26 -9.91 -3.15
C GLU A 353 17.60 -9.34 -4.41
N ARG A 354 16.34 -9.68 -4.67
CA ARG A 354 15.60 -9.16 -5.83
C ARG A 354 15.25 -7.69 -5.70
N TYR A 355 14.79 -7.27 -4.51
CA TYR A 355 14.50 -5.87 -4.25
C TYR A 355 15.77 -5.01 -4.22
N GLU A 356 16.87 -5.53 -3.64
CA GLU A 356 18.18 -4.89 -3.69
C GLU A 356 18.66 -4.67 -5.13
N ASN A 357 18.48 -5.66 -6.00
CA ASN A 357 18.88 -5.57 -7.40
C ASN A 357 17.97 -4.64 -8.21
N HIS A 358 16.67 -4.64 -7.93
CA HIS A 358 15.71 -3.78 -8.62
C HIS A 358 15.95 -2.30 -8.31
N HIS A 359 16.02 -1.96 -7.01
CA HIS A 359 16.21 -0.58 -6.55
C HIS A 359 17.67 -0.16 -6.50
N LYS A 360 18.60 -1.10 -6.61
CA LYS A 360 20.05 -0.84 -6.54
C LYS A 360 20.47 -0.24 -5.19
N VAL A 361 19.89 -0.70 -4.11
CA VAL A 361 20.19 -0.32 -2.73
C VAL A 361 20.45 -1.56 -1.90
N ARG A 362 21.02 -1.42 -0.71
CA ARG A 362 21.17 -2.50 0.25
C ARG A 362 20.04 -2.45 1.26
N ILE A 363 19.48 -3.61 1.63
CA ILE A 363 18.44 -3.72 2.64
C ILE A 363 19.03 -4.43 3.85
N MET A 364 19.05 -3.77 5.00
CA MET A 364 19.56 -4.36 6.24
C MET A 364 18.59 -5.40 6.80
N ASP A 365 19.11 -6.39 7.53
CA ASP A 365 18.24 -7.41 8.14
C ASP A 365 17.32 -6.81 9.20
N GLU A 366 17.78 -5.80 9.91
CA GLU A 366 16.97 -5.04 10.86
C GLU A 366 15.79 -4.31 10.20
N ALA A 367 15.95 -3.83 8.94
CA ALA A 367 14.86 -3.26 8.17
C ALA A 367 13.79 -4.31 7.84
N ILE A 368 14.20 -5.54 7.51
CA ILE A 368 13.27 -6.65 7.26
C ILE A 368 12.48 -7.00 8.52
N ILE A 369 13.16 -7.11 9.65
CA ILE A 369 12.53 -7.40 10.94
C ILE A 369 11.57 -6.25 11.29
N ALA A 370 12.03 -5.01 11.17
CA ALA A 370 11.21 -3.82 11.42
C ALA A 370 9.98 -3.76 10.49
N ALA A 371 10.13 -4.08 9.20
CA ALA A 371 9.02 -4.08 8.25
C ALA A 371 7.91 -5.06 8.66
N VAL A 372 8.27 -6.26 9.12
CA VAL A 372 7.29 -7.24 9.59
C VAL A 372 6.66 -6.80 10.91
N GLN A 373 7.46 -6.47 11.92
CA GLN A 373 6.99 -6.13 13.26
C GLN A 373 6.17 -4.85 13.27
N LEU A 374 6.64 -3.80 12.60
CA LEU A 374 5.93 -2.52 12.56
C LEU A 374 4.66 -2.61 11.69
N SER A 375 4.68 -3.36 10.58
CA SER A 375 3.47 -3.54 9.78
C SER A 375 2.41 -4.38 10.51
N GLU A 376 2.81 -5.43 11.22
CA GLU A 376 1.89 -6.24 12.00
C GLU A 376 1.21 -5.42 13.10
N ARG A 377 2.00 -4.58 13.76
CA ARG A 377 1.55 -3.76 14.90
C ARG A 377 0.72 -2.54 14.47
N TYR A 378 1.13 -1.83 13.40
CA TYR A 378 0.59 -0.51 13.06
C TYR A 378 -0.31 -0.51 11.81
N ILE A 379 -0.21 -1.49 10.92
CA ILE A 379 -1.01 -1.60 9.70
C ILE A 379 -1.99 -2.76 9.86
N THR A 380 -3.22 -2.45 10.28
CA THR A 380 -4.23 -3.46 10.64
C THR A 380 -5.24 -3.77 9.54
N ASP A 381 -5.25 -2.99 8.47
CA ASP A 381 -6.17 -3.12 7.33
C ASP A 381 -5.59 -3.92 6.16
N ARG A 382 -4.34 -4.39 6.29
CA ARG A 382 -3.62 -5.21 5.31
C ARG A 382 -3.01 -6.43 6.00
N PHE A 383 -2.65 -7.43 5.20
CA PHE A 383 -2.14 -8.72 5.68
C PHE A 383 -0.67 -8.96 5.29
N LEU A 384 0.04 -9.72 6.14
CA LEU A 384 1.38 -10.21 5.83
C LEU A 384 1.30 -11.31 4.74
N PRO A 385 2.34 -11.47 3.92
CA PRO A 385 3.60 -10.70 3.91
C PRO A 385 3.53 -9.41 3.09
N ASP A 386 2.45 -9.15 2.35
CA ASP A 386 2.31 -8.09 1.35
C ASP A 386 2.58 -6.69 1.92
N LYS A 387 1.94 -6.35 3.06
CA LYS A 387 2.17 -5.06 3.73
C LYS A 387 3.63 -4.81 4.13
N ALA A 388 4.37 -5.85 4.50
CA ALA A 388 5.79 -5.72 4.86
C ALA A 388 6.68 -5.65 3.61
N ILE A 389 6.32 -6.33 2.53
CA ILE A 389 6.97 -6.24 1.24
C ILE A 389 6.82 -4.82 0.68
N ASP A 390 5.61 -4.26 0.71
CA ASP A 390 5.34 -2.89 0.25
C ASP A 390 6.18 -1.85 1.01
N LEU A 391 6.36 -2.02 2.34
CA LEU A 391 7.22 -1.13 3.13
C LEU A 391 8.67 -1.17 2.67
N ILE A 392 9.21 -2.36 2.40
CA ILE A 392 10.58 -2.51 1.90
C ILE A 392 10.71 -1.92 0.50
N ASP A 393 9.73 -2.16 -0.37
CA ASP A 393 9.72 -1.64 -1.73
C ASP A 393 9.71 -0.11 -1.75
N GLU A 394 8.84 0.52 -0.93
CA GLU A 394 8.78 1.98 -0.81
C GLU A 394 10.04 2.56 -0.17
N ALA A 395 10.61 1.92 0.86
CA ALA A 395 11.85 2.37 1.48
C ALA A 395 13.02 2.33 0.51
N ALA A 396 13.14 1.22 -0.21
CA ALA A 396 14.18 1.04 -1.22
C ALA A 396 14.02 2.04 -2.39
N SER A 397 12.77 2.29 -2.82
CA SER A 397 12.45 3.28 -3.84
C SER A 397 12.79 4.70 -3.40
N LYS A 398 12.41 5.08 -2.16
CA LYS A 398 12.74 6.39 -1.57
C LYS A 398 14.25 6.60 -1.53
N LEU A 399 14.98 5.63 -0.99
CA LEU A 399 16.44 5.70 -0.89
C LEU A 399 17.08 5.78 -2.28
N ARG A 400 16.57 5.05 -3.26
CA ARG A 400 17.04 5.14 -4.65
C ARG A 400 16.89 6.53 -5.23
N ILE A 401 15.75 7.19 -5.01
CA ILE A 401 15.51 8.56 -5.44
C ILE A 401 16.49 9.52 -4.74
N GLU A 402 16.76 9.32 -3.45
CA GLU A 402 17.71 10.12 -2.68
C GLU A 402 19.15 9.96 -3.20
N ILE A 403 19.58 8.75 -3.56
CA ILE A 403 20.89 8.47 -4.19
C ILE A 403 21.02 9.16 -5.55
N ASP A 404 19.93 9.17 -6.34
CA ASP A 404 19.95 9.80 -7.67
C ASP A 404 19.81 11.33 -7.61
N SER A 405 19.30 11.86 -6.51
CA SER A 405 19.07 13.28 -6.27
C SER A 405 20.33 13.96 -5.71
N VAL A 406 20.33 15.27 -5.76
CA VAL A 406 21.37 16.08 -5.09
C VAL A 406 21.16 15.96 -3.58
N PRO A 407 22.21 15.65 -2.77
CA PRO A 407 22.11 15.59 -1.31
C PRO A 407 21.55 16.86 -0.71
N GLN A 408 20.77 16.75 0.38
CA GLN A 408 20.11 17.89 1.01
C GLN A 408 21.09 19.00 1.38
N ALA A 409 22.25 18.66 1.94
CA ALA A 409 23.27 19.64 2.31
C ALA A 409 23.78 20.45 1.09
N LEU A 410 23.93 19.80 -0.05
CA LEU A 410 24.34 20.47 -1.30
C LEU A 410 23.20 21.31 -1.89
N ASP A 411 21.96 20.84 -1.83
CA ASP A 411 20.78 21.59 -2.27
C ASP A 411 20.56 22.87 -1.44
N GLU A 412 20.77 22.80 -0.12
CA GLU A 412 20.71 23.96 0.78
C GLU A 412 21.77 25.01 0.40
N ILE A 413 23.01 24.59 0.11
CA ILE A 413 24.08 25.48 -0.36
C ILE A 413 23.69 26.13 -1.69
N ILE A 414 23.20 25.36 -2.66
CA ILE A 414 22.78 25.86 -3.98
C ILE A 414 21.63 26.88 -3.83
N ARG A 415 20.64 26.59 -2.98
CA ARG A 415 19.54 27.54 -2.71
C ARG A 415 20.04 28.82 -2.05
N LYS A 416 20.95 28.71 -1.08
CA LYS A 416 21.54 29.86 -0.42
C LYS A 416 22.36 30.72 -1.39
N ILE A 417 23.15 30.09 -2.27
CA ILE A 417 23.86 30.80 -3.36
C ILE A 417 22.86 31.56 -4.24
N SER A 418 21.78 30.90 -4.69
CA SER A 418 20.77 31.52 -5.54
C SER A 418 20.07 32.71 -4.86
N GLN A 419 19.78 32.58 -3.56
CA GLN A 419 19.18 33.66 -2.77
C GLN A 419 20.13 34.85 -2.65
N LEU A 420 21.41 34.63 -2.30
CA LEU A 420 22.42 35.68 -2.17
C LEU A 420 22.75 36.35 -3.52
N GLU A 421 22.69 35.61 -4.63
CA GLU A 421 22.82 36.17 -5.97
C GLU A 421 21.71 37.15 -6.31
N ILE A 422 20.46 36.79 -5.97
CA ILE A 422 19.27 37.66 -6.16
C ILE A 422 19.43 38.91 -5.29
N GLU A 423 19.81 38.75 -4.03
CA GLU A 423 20.03 39.86 -3.09
C GLU A 423 21.16 40.79 -3.55
N ARG A 424 22.31 40.23 -3.98
CA ARG A 424 23.40 40.98 -4.56
C ARG A 424 22.96 41.81 -5.76
N GLU A 425 22.25 41.23 -6.72
CA GLU A 425 21.77 41.93 -7.88
C GLU A 425 20.78 43.05 -7.53
N ALA A 426 19.93 42.84 -6.52
CA ALA A 426 18.98 43.85 -6.04
C ALA A 426 19.72 45.05 -5.44
N ILE A 427 20.66 44.80 -4.50
CA ILE A 427 21.44 45.86 -3.85
C ILE A 427 22.34 46.58 -4.86
N LYS A 428 22.95 45.86 -5.80
CA LYS A 428 23.80 46.47 -6.83
C LYS A 428 23.03 47.42 -7.76
N ARG A 429 21.73 47.15 -7.98
CA ARG A 429 20.86 48.06 -8.75
C ARG A 429 20.46 49.31 -7.98
N GLU A 430 20.35 49.23 -6.66
CA GLU A 430 19.90 50.34 -5.81
C GLU A 430 21.06 51.21 -5.31
N GLU A 431 22.14 50.60 -4.83
CA GLU A 431 23.24 51.25 -4.12
C GLU A 431 24.58 51.27 -4.91
N GLY A 432 24.64 50.60 -6.07
CA GLY A 432 25.89 50.43 -6.82
C GLY A 432 26.89 49.50 -6.12
N GLU A 433 28.18 49.71 -6.28
CA GLU A 433 29.22 48.95 -5.59
C GLU A 433 29.40 49.43 -4.14
N SER A 434 28.62 48.95 -3.22
CA SER A 434 28.66 49.23 -1.79
C SER A 434 29.49 48.18 -1.04
N ASP A 435 29.92 48.51 0.20
CA ASP A 435 30.64 47.53 1.04
C ASP A 435 29.76 46.30 1.39
N LYS A 436 28.43 46.43 1.32
CA LYS A 436 27.51 45.33 1.45
C LYS A 436 27.62 44.36 0.26
N VAL A 437 27.75 44.89 -0.98
CA VAL A 437 27.92 44.07 -2.18
C VAL A 437 29.22 43.29 -2.08
N LYS A 438 30.32 43.88 -1.62
CA LYS A 438 31.60 43.20 -1.42
C LYS A 438 31.52 42.09 -0.35
N GLY A 439 30.76 42.32 0.73
CA GLY A 439 30.45 41.31 1.74
C GLY A 439 29.74 40.09 1.18
N LEU A 440 28.69 40.34 0.40
CA LEU A 440 27.94 39.29 -0.29
C LEU A 440 28.76 38.53 -1.34
N GLU A 441 29.64 39.25 -2.07
CA GLU A 441 30.53 38.61 -3.05
C GLU A 441 31.53 37.66 -2.38
N LYS A 442 32.02 38.01 -1.19
CA LYS A 442 32.90 37.14 -0.41
C LYS A 442 32.13 35.90 0.06
N GLU A 443 30.96 36.07 0.65
CA GLU A 443 30.13 34.96 1.11
C GLU A 443 29.74 34.04 -0.07
N LEU A 444 29.39 34.58 -1.21
CA LEU A 444 29.13 33.84 -2.44
C LEU A 444 30.36 33.07 -2.93
N SER A 445 31.57 33.64 -2.84
CA SER A 445 32.81 32.95 -3.20
C SER A 445 33.07 31.75 -2.31
N ASP A 446 32.94 31.93 -0.99
CA ASP A 446 33.12 30.88 0.00
C ASP A 446 32.13 29.74 -0.17
N LEU A 447 30.83 30.06 -0.37
CA LEU A 447 29.78 29.07 -0.61
C LEU A 447 29.97 28.34 -1.94
N ARG A 448 30.43 28.99 -3.01
CA ARG A 448 30.72 28.34 -4.29
C ARG A 448 31.94 27.40 -4.22
N GLU A 449 32.94 27.71 -3.39
CA GLU A 449 34.03 26.80 -3.13
C GLU A 449 33.57 25.58 -2.34
N GLU A 450 32.71 25.77 -1.37
CA GLU A 450 32.07 24.72 -0.61
C GLU A 450 31.16 23.83 -1.54
N GLU A 451 30.33 24.44 -2.38
CA GLU A 451 29.53 23.74 -3.41
C GLU A 451 30.40 22.85 -4.29
N LYS A 452 31.53 23.39 -4.83
CA LYS A 452 32.44 22.60 -5.67
C LYS A 452 33.03 21.40 -4.92
N SER A 453 33.40 21.58 -3.66
CA SER A 453 33.93 20.50 -2.83
C SER A 453 32.89 19.40 -2.61
N TYR A 454 31.68 19.77 -2.18
CA TYR A 454 30.58 18.81 -1.99
C TYR A 454 30.16 18.11 -3.28
N MET A 455 30.10 18.86 -4.40
CA MET A 455 29.76 18.32 -5.72
C MET A 455 30.81 17.29 -6.19
N ALA A 456 32.11 17.57 -5.97
CA ALA A 456 33.19 16.65 -6.33
C ALA A 456 33.10 15.35 -5.49
N LYS A 457 32.89 15.49 -4.18
CA LYS A 457 32.72 14.35 -3.28
C LYS A 457 31.50 13.51 -3.65
N TRP A 458 30.34 14.14 -3.84
CA TRP A 458 29.11 13.46 -4.26
C TRP A 458 29.26 12.70 -5.59
N LYS A 459 29.89 13.30 -6.62
CA LYS A 459 30.13 12.63 -7.87
C LYS A 459 31.02 11.40 -7.72
N ALA A 460 32.09 11.51 -6.92
CA ALA A 460 32.99 10.39 -6.68
C ALA A 460 32.31 9.24 -5.92
N GLU A 461 31.53 9.53 -4.87
CA GLU A 461 30.70 8.53 -4.18
C GLU A 461 29.71 7.86 -5.12
N LYS A 462 28.98 8.64 -5.93
CA LYS A 462 28.01 8.14 -6.92
C LYS A 462 28.62 7.23 -7.97
N GLU A 463 29.84 7.53 -8.45
CA GLU A 463 30.56 6.66 -9.40
C GLU A 463 30.91 5.30 -8.78
N LEU A 464 31.38 5.29 -7.53
CA LEU A 464 31.68 4.02 -6.83
C LEU A 464 30.41 3.19 -6.60
N ILE A 465 29.31 3.82 -6.14
CA ILE A 465 28.01 3.17 -5.95
C ILE A 465 27.53 2.55 -7.26
N ASN A 466 27.60 3.28 -8.38
CA ASN A 466 27.20 2.77 -9.69
C ASN A 466 28.04 1.55 -10.14
N LYS A 467 29.34 1.53 -9.86
CA LYS A 467 30.22 0.39 -10.17
C LYS A 467 29.86 -0.84 -9.33
N ILE A 468 29.63 -0.65 -8.03
CA ILE A 468 29.19 -1.72 -7.12
C ILE A 468 27.87 -2.32 -7.61
N GLN A 469 26.93 -1.46 -8.03
CA GLN A 469 25.62 -1.89 -8.52
C GLN A 469 25.72 -2.66 -9.85
N GLN A 470 26.58 -2.19 -10.78
CA GLN A 470 26.78 -2.89 -12.03
C GLN A 470 27.37 -4.28 -11.81
N ASN A 471 28.33 -4.41 -10.89
CA ASN A 471 28.90 -5.69 -10.53
C ASN A 471 27.86 -6.64 -9.91
N LYS A 472 26.90 -6.14 -9.11
CA LYS A 472 25.80 -6.98 -8.58
C LYS A 472 24.90 -7.50 -9.70
N ILE A 473 24.55 -6.66 -10.68
CA ILE A 473 23.76 -7.07 -11.85
C ILE A 473 24.50 -8.14 -12.66
N ASP A 474 25.81 -7.95 -12.88
CA ASP A 474 26.64 -8.90 -13.58
C ASP A 474 26.69 -10.26 -12.84
N ILE A 475 26.78 -10.24 -11.50
CA ILE A 475 26.76 -11.45 -10.67
C ILE A 475 25.43 -12.20 -10.81
N GLU A 476 24.30 -11.49 -10.82
CA GLU A 476 22.97 -12.11 -11.00
C GLU A 476 22.85 -12.78 -12.38
N GLN A 477 23.29 -12.10 -13.43
CA GLN A 477 23.33 -12.68 -14.76
C GLN A 477 24.21 -13.94 -14.82
N LEU A 478 25.37 -13.89 -14.18
CA LEU A 478 26.27 -15.04 -14.08
C LEU A 478 25.67 -16.20 -13.28
N LYS A 479 24.94 -15.93 -12.19
CA LYS A 479 24.19 -16.95 -11.45
C LYS A 479 23.14 -17.61 -12.34
N PHE A 480 22.40 -16.82 -13.10
CA PHE A 480 21.40 -17.34 -14.04
C PHE A 480 22.04 -18.19 -15.17
N GLU A 481 23.20 -17.75 -15.72
CA GLU A 481 23.95 -18.54 -16.70
C GLU A 481 24.45 -19.85 -16.12
N ALA A 482 24.92 -19.85 -14.87
CA ALA A 482 25.37 -21.07 -14.19
C ALA A 482 24.20 -22.05 -13.98
N ASP A 483 23.05 -21.59 -13.52
CA ASP A 483 21.86 -22.42 -13.34
C ASP A 483 21.31 -22.98 -14.66
N LYS A 484 21.47 -22.23 -15.77
CA LYS A 484 21.14 -22.72 -17.10
C LYS A 484 22.11 -23.80 -17.54
N ALA A 485 23.43 -23.57 -17.40
CA ALA A 485 24.47 -24.53 -17.75
C ALA A 485 24.34 -25.82 -16.92
N GLU A 486 23.95 -25.71 -15.63
CA GLU A 486 23.71 -26.86 -14.75
C GLU A 486 22.54 -27.74 -15.23
N ARG A 487 21.47 -27.09 -15.71
CA ARG A 487 20.31 -27.77 -16.33
C ARG A 487 20.68 -28.44 -17.66
N ASP A 488 21.59 -27.82 -18.42
CA ASP A 488 22.08 -28.36 -19.69
C ASP A 488 23.17 -29.44 -19.48
N GLY A 489 23.60 -29.69 -18.22
CA GLY A 489 24.60 -30.69 -17.87
C GLY A 489 26.06 -30.30 -18.09
N ASP A 490 26.32 -29.01 -18.37
CA ASP A 490 27.69 -28.47 -18.60
C ASP A 490 28.32 -28.02 -17.27
N TYR A 491 28.75 -29.01 -16.47
CA TYR A 491 29.37 -28.77 -15.18
C TYR A 491 30.73 -28.05 -15.25
N ALA A 492 31.45 -28.12 -16.36
CA ALA A 492 32.70 -27.38 -16.55
C ALA A 492 32.43 -25.87 -16.60
N LYS A 493 31.44 -25.47 -17.36
CA LYS A 493 31.00 -24.07 -17.45
C LYS A 493 30.43 -23.59 -16.12
N VAL A 494 29.67 -24.40 -15.40
CA VAL A 494 29.18 -24.08 -14.04
C VAL A 494 30.33 -23.78 -13.09
N ALA A 495 31.37 -24.63 -13.07
CA ALA A 495 32.55 -24.45 -12.23
C ALA A 495 33.32 -23.16 -12.60
N GLU A 496 33.53 -22.88 -13.86
CA GLU A 496 34.16 -21.62 -14.33
C GLU A 496 33.37 -20.39 -13.84
N ILE A 497 32.05 -20.39 -14.05
CA ILE A 497 31.23 -19.24 -13.68
C ILE A 497 31.21 -19.06 -12.15
N ARG A 498 30.93 -20.12 -11.36
CA ARG A 498 30.77 -20.01 -9.91
C ARG A 498 32.10 -19.73 -9.19
N TYR A 499 33.18 -20.44 -9.56
CA TYR A 499 34.45 -20.33 -8.82
C TYR A 499 35.44 -19.30 -9.37
N SER A 500 35.25 -18.79 -10.60
CA SER A 500 36.12 -17.78 -11.17
C SER A 500 35.38 -16.46 -11.38
N ARG A 501 34.39 -16.43 -12.27
CA ARG A 501 33.77 -15.18 -12.71
C ARG A 501 32.99 -14.47 -11.61
N ILE A 502 32.13 -15.21 -10.87
CA ILE A 502 31.34 -14.64 -9.76
C ILE A 502 32.29 -14.23 -8.64
N LYS A 503 33.24 -15.08 -8.27
CA LYS A 503 34.19 -14.77 -7.20
C LYS A 503 35.02 -13.53 -7.47
N ASN A 504 35.50 -13.34 -8.70
CA ASN A 504 36.25 -12.15 -9.09
C ASN A 504 35.40 -10.88 -8.95
N LYS A 505 34.12 -10.92 -9.34
CA LYS A 505 33.19 -9.79 -9.20
C LYS A 505 32.83 -9.51 -7.74
N GLU A 506 32.71 -10.53 -6.91
CA GLU A 506 32.49 -10.38 -5.46
C GLU A 506 33.70 -9.74 -4.77
N ASP A 507 34.92 -10.14 -5.15
CA ASP A 507 36.15 -9.58 -4.59
C ASP A 507 36.36 -8.13 -5.05
N GLU A 508 36.03 -7.82 -6.31
CA GLU A 508 36.01 -6.43 -6.82
C GLU A 508 34.99 -5.58 -6.04
N ASN A 509 33.80 -6.10 -5.78
CA ASN A 509 32.78 -5.40 -5.00
C ASN A 509 33.26 -5.11 -3.56
N LYS A 510 33.91 -6.04 -2.90
CA LYS A 510 34.49 -5.82 -1.57
C LYS A 510 35.50 -4.68 -1.57
N GLN A 511 36.37 -4.63 -2.60
CA GLN A 511 37.35 -3.56 -2.73
C GLN A 511 36.69 -2.19 -2.95
N LEU A 512 35.68 -2.14 -3.81
CA LEU A 512 34.92 -0.91 -4.06
C LEU A 512 34.15 -0.45 -2.81
N GLN A 513 33.55 -1.36 -2.05
CA GLN A 513 32.90 -1.05 -0.78
C GLN A 513 33.87 -0.52 0.25
N GLN A 514 35.09 -1.08 0.33
CA GLN A 514 36.13 -0.56 1.23
C GLN A 514 36.56 0.84 0.83
N GLN A 515 36.79 1.09 -0.49
CA GLN A 515 37.13 2.42 -0.99
C GLN A 515 36.04 3.46 -0.68
N LEU A 516 34.77 3.05 -0.84
CA LEU A 516 33.63 3.91 -0.53
C LEU A 516 33.56 4.24 0.96
N HIS A 517 33.72 3.24 1.82
CA HIS A 517 33.76 3.41 3.27
C HIS A 517 34.91 4.35 3.71
N ASP A 518 36.11 4.16 3.13
CA ASP A 518 37.28 5.00 3.43
C ASP A 518 37.07 6.46 2.95
N MET A 519 36.30 6.67 1.88
CA MET A 519 35.98 8.00 1.35
C MET A 519 34.90 8.71 2.17
N GLN A 520 33.92 7.98 2.67
CA GLN A 520 32.79 8.51 3.43
C GLN A 520 33.22 8.99 4.84
N GLY A 521 34.10 8.23 5.51
CA GLY A 521 34.50 8.52 6.90
C GLY A 521 33.29 8.67 7.82
N ASP A 522 33.34 9.63 8.76
CA ASP A 522 32.25 9.89 9.72
C ASP A 522 31.08 10.70 9.13
N ARG A 523 31.17 11.15 7.87
CA ARG A 523 30.14 11.98 7.21
C ARG A 523 29.85 11.48 5.80
N SER A 524 29.02 10.47 5.69
CA SER A 524 28.46 10.03 4.41
C SER A 524 27.49 11.08 3.85
N LEU A 525 27.64 11.42 2.57
CA LEU A 525 26.71 12.29 1.86
C LEU A 525 25.54 11.50 1.28
N ILE A 526 25.75 10.22 1.01
CA ILE A 526 24.75 9.33 0.40
C ILE A 526 24.55 8.14 1.33
N LYS A 527 23.32 7.94 1.79
CA LYS A 527 22.91 6.72 2.48
C LYS A 527 22.71 5.62 1.42
N GLU A 528 23.21 4.41 1.66
CA GLU A 528 23.14 3.30 0.68
C GLU A 528 22.29 2.12 1.18
N GLU A 529 21.96 2.13 2.46
CA GLU A 529 21.33 1.02 3.15
C GLU A 529 19.99 1.45 3.71
N VAL A 530 18.96 0.63 3.46
CA VAL A 530 17.67 0.74 4.12
C VAL A 530 17.78 0.10 5.49
N ASP A 531 17.52 0.86 6.53
CA ASP A 531 17.52 0.43 7.93
C ASP A 531 16.12 0.44 8.56
N ALA A 532 16.06 0.14 9.85
CA ALA A 532 14.80 0.11 10.60
C ALA A 532 14.14 1.50 10.71
N GLU A 533 14.93 2.58 10.68
CA GLU A 533 14.44 3.96 10.80
C GLU A 533 13.70 4.38 9.51
N ASP A 534 14.22 4.01 8.32
CA ASP A 534 13.54 4.25 7.06
C ASP A 534 12.17 3.57 7.01
N ILE A 535 12.09 2.33 7.48
CA ILE A 535 10.82 1.60 7.58
C ILE A 535 9.86 2.29 8.55
N ALA A 536 10.36 2.72 9.71
CA ALA A 536 9.57 3.45 10.70
C ALA A 536 9.03 4.78 10.15
N ASP A 537 9.83 5.49 9.33
CA ASP A 537 9.41 6.70 8.63
C ASP A 537 8.24 6.45 7.68
N ILE A 538 8.29 5.35 6.91
CA ILE A 538 7.22 5.02 5.97
C ILE A 538 5.95 4.61 6.72
N VAL A 539 6.10 3.76 7.74
CA VAL A 539 4.96 3.39 8.60
C VAL A 539 4.33 4.65 9.21
N SER A 540 5.16 5.62 9.63
CA SER A 540 4.69 6.90 10.14
C SER A 540 3.87 7.68 9.11
N ARG A 541 4.29 7.69 7.84
CA ARG A 541 3.55 8.36 6.76
C ARG A 541 2.22 7.67 6.45
N TRP A 542 2.20 6.34 6.41
CA TRP A 542 0.98 5.58 6.10
C TRP A 542 -0.06 5.65 7.19
N THR A 543 0.39 5.58 8.45
CA THR A 543 -0.50 5.50 9.61
C THR A 543 -0.77 6.85 10.26
N GLY A 544 0.06 7.87 9.97
CA GLY A 544 0.05 9.14 10.70
C GLY A 544 0.63 9.06 12.12
N ILE A 545 1.20 7.92 12.51
CA ILE A 545 1.77 7.68 13.84
C ILE A 545 3.27 8.01 13.78
N PRO A 546 3.85 8.80 14.67
CA PRO A 546 5.26 9.16 14.63
C PRO A 546 6.18 8.01 15.09
N VAL A 547 6.13 6.88 14.38
CA VAL A 547 6.82 5.62 14.73
C VAL A 547 8.35 5.83 14.74
N ALA A 548 8.90 6.61 13.82
CA ALA A 548 10.33 6.89 13.76
C ALA A 548 10.89 7.52 15.06
N LYS A 549 10.12 8.42 15.67
CA LYS A 549 10.49 9.01 16.97
C LYS A 549 10.28 8.03 18.14
N MET A 550 9.49 7.00 17.96
CA MET A 550 9.18 6.02 18.99
C MET A 550 10.27 4.93 19.10
N VAL A 551 10.92 4.56 18.00
CA VAL A 551 11.90 3.46 17.99
C VAL A 551 13.20 3.84 18.69
N THR A 552 13.69 5.06 18.54
CA THR A 552 15.01 5.50 19.04
C THR A 552 15.02 5.94 20.49
N SER A 553 13.88 6.37 21.05
CA SER A 553 13.84 6.91 22.43
C SER A 553 12.76 6.28 23.32
N GLU A 554 12.08 5.24 22.88
CA GLU A 554 10.90 4.70 23.57
C GLU A 554 11.21 4.19 24.99
N LYS A 555 12.35 3.51 25.18
CA LYS A 555 12.71 2.96 26.49
C LYS A 555 13.01 4.06 27.53
N GLU A 556 13.76 5.07 27.15
CA GLU A 556 14.08 6.19 28.05
C GLU A 556 12.86 7.05 28.36
N LYS A 557 12.05 7.37 27.35
CA LYS A 557 10.82 8.13 27.55
C LYS A 557 9.84 7.41 28.47
N LEU A 558 9.63 6.10 28.32
CA LEU A 558 8.72 5.35 29.17
C LEU A 558 9.18 5.27 30.63
N LEU A 559 10.49 5.35 30.89
CA LEU A 559 11.03 5.43 32.25
C LEU A 559 10.74 6.77 32.91
N HIS A 560 10.64 7.86 32.15
CA HIS A 560 10.37 9.22 32.64
C HIS A 560 8.93 9.69 32.38
N LEU A 561 8.00 8.74 32.09
CA LEU A 561 6.61 9.07 31.74
C LEU A 561 5.89 9.87 32.82
N GLU A 562 6.09 9.52 34.11
CA GLU A 562 5.49 10.25 35.23
C GLU A 562 5.96 11.71 35.29
N GLU A 563 7.26 11.93 35.16
CA GLU A 563 7.85 13.28 35.24
C GLU A 563 7.31 14.17 34.09
N GLU A 564 7.13 13.61 32.91
CA GLU A 564 6.60 14.33 31.76
C GLU A 564 5.10 14.63 31.90
N LEU A 565 4.32 13.69 32.42
CA LEU A 565 2.90 13.94 32.69
C LEU A 565 2.69 14.99 33.79
N HIS A 566 3.57 15.03 34.81
CA HIS A 566 3.54 16.05 35.85
C HIS A 566 3.85 17.47 35.34
N LYS A 567 4.53 17.64 34.22
CA LYS A 567 4.71 18.94 33.57
C LYS A 567 3.39 19.59 33.12
N ARG A 568 2.35 18.79 32.88
CA ARG A 568 1.02 19.28 32.46
C ARG A 568 -0.06 19.08 33.52
N VAL A 569 0.05 18.03 34.33
CA VAL A 569 -0.95 17.66 35.33
C VAL A 569 -0.32 17.79 36.72
N VAL A 570 -0.86 18.69 37.50
CA VAL A 570 -0.38 18.95 38.87
C VAL A 570 -1.09 18.05 39.84
N GLY A 571 -0.36 17.44 40.76
CA GLY A 571 -0.88 16.44 41.69
C GLY A 571 -1.30 15.14 40.98
N GLN A 572 -2.22 14.41 41.58
CA GLN A 572 -2.80 13.16 41.00
C GLN A 572 -1.78 12.03 40.79
N ASP A 573 -0.81 11.91 41.71
CA ASP A 573 0.33 10.97 41.60
C ASP A 573 -0.13 9.52 41.41
N GLU A 574 -1.20 9.08 42.11
CA GLU A 574 -1.78 7.72 41.96
C GLU A 574 -2.26 7.47 40.52
N ALA A 575 -2.91 8.48 39.91
CA ALA A 575 -3.44 8.36 38.55
C ALA A 575 -2.31 8.27 37.53
N ILE A 576 -1.29 9.11 37.67
CA ILE A 576 -0.16 9.17 36.75
C ILE A 576 0.66 7.89 36.86
N SER A 577 0.94 7.40 38.06
CA SER A 577 1.68 6.16 38.29
C SER A 577 0.94 4.94 37.72
N ALA A 578 -0.37 4.80 37.99
CA ALA A 578 -1.15 3.68 37.48
C ALA A 578 -1.18 3.61 35.93
N ILE A 579 -1.31 4.77 35.27
CA ILE A 579 -1.25 4.85 33.80
C ILE A 579 0.14 4.49 33.29
N ALA A 580 1.17 5.06 33.90
CA ALA A 580 2.57 4.81 33.50
C ALA A 580 2.92 3.32 33.62
N ASP A 581 2.50 2.66 34.69
CA ASP A 581 2.73 1.24 34.90
C ASP A 581 1.97 0.38 33.88
N ALA A 582 0.72 0.71 33.55
CA ALA A 582 -0.05 -0.01 32.54
C ALA A 582 0.58 0.14 31.15
N VAL A 583 1.01 1.34 30.76
CA VAL A 583 1.71 1.58 29.51
C VAL A 583 3.04 0.81 29.46
N ARG A 584 3.82 0.83 30.56
CA ARG A 584 5.08 0.06 30.64
C ARG A 584 4.84 -1.44 30.52
N ARG A 585 3.85 -2.00 31.20
CA ARG A 585 3.48 -3.44 31.10
C ARG A 585 3.13 -3.82 29.66
N SER A 586 2.32 -3.00 29.00
CA SER A 586 1.94 -3.24 27.61
C SER A 586 3.14 -3.19 26.67
N ARG A 587 4.02 -2.20 26.84
CA ARG A 587 5.22 -2.05 25.99
C ARG A 587 6.28 -3.12 26.25
N ALA A 588 6.32 -3.66 27.44
CA ALA A 588 7.19 -4.80 27.80
C ALA A 588 6.64 -6.15 27.30
N GLY A 589 5.46 -6.18 26.65
CA GLY A 589 4.84 -7.42 26.18
C GLY A 589 4.26 -8.29 27.33
N LEU A 590 4.03 -7.70 28.49
CA LEU A 590 3.52 -8.40 29.68
C LEU A 590 1.99 -8.36 29.82
N ASN A 591 1.29 -7.70 28.88
CA ASN A 591 -0.17 -7.67 28.81
C ASN A 591 -0.72 -8.76 27.88
N ASP A 592 -2.00 -9.09 28.05
CA ASP A 592 -2.73 -9.94 27.10
C ASP A 592 -2.75 -9.24 25.71
N PRO A 593 -2.21 -9.89 24.67
CA PRO A 593 -2.13 -9.31 23.33
C PRO A 593 -3.51 -9.06 22.69
N ASN A 594 -4.58 -9.60 23.28
CA ASN A 594 -5.94 -9.42 22.79
C ASN A 594 -6.69 -8.25 23.44
N ARG A 595 -6.12 -7.57 24.43
CA ARG A 595 -6.77 -6.47 25.14
C ARG A 595 -6.18 -5.12 24.71
N PRO A 596 -6.90 -3.99 24.97
CA PRO A 596 -6.33 -2.64 24.86
C PRO A 596 -5.05 -2.48 25.69
N ILE A 597 -4.22 -1.45 25.37
CA ILE A 597 -3.00 -1.11 26.12
C ILE A 597 -3.31 -0.93 27.62
N GLY A 598 -4.44 -0.30 27.92
CA GLY A 598 -4.95 -0.12 29.27
C GLY A 598 -6.37 0.41 29.27
N SER A 599 -7.11 0.11 30.32
CA SER A 599 -8.49 0.53 30.54
C SER A 599 -8.67 1.12 31.92
N PHE A 600 -9.15 2.35 32.00
CA PHE A 600 -9.20 3.13 33.26
C PHE A 600 -10.56 3.77 33.48
N ILE A 601 -11.00 3.80 34.74
CA ILE A 601 -12.11 4.65 35.17
C ILE A 601 -11.54 5.74 36.09
N PHE A 602 -11.76 7.00 35.74
CA PHE A 602 -11.39 8.16 36.54
C PHE A 602 -12.58 8.71 37.27
N LEU A 603 -12.58 8.54 38.59
CA LEU A 603 -13.58 9.05 39.49
C LEU A 603 -13.14 10.38 40.11
N GLY A 604 -14.02 11.32 40.31
CA GLY A 604 -13.65 12.57 40.97
C GLY A 604 -14.51 13.74 40.55
N THR A 605 -14.36 14.86 41.29
CA THR A 605 -15.10 16.09 41.03
C THR A 605 -14.73 16.72 39.67
N THR A 606 -15.51 17.68 39.23
CA THR A 606 -15.21 18.42 38.00
C THR A 606 -13.98 19.32 38.19
N GLY A 607 -13.12 19.45 37.16
CA GLY A 607 -11.99 20.40 37.18
C GLY A 607 -10.74 19.94 37.93
N VAL A 608 -10.62 18.65 38.27
CA VAL A 608 -9.45 18.06 38.98
C VAL A 608 -8.36 17.51 38.02
N GLY A 609 -8.57 17.62 36.69
CA GLY A 609 -7.54 17.23 35.71
C GLY A 609 -7.81 15.92 34.94
N LYS A 610 -8.94 15.23 35.09
CA LYS A 610 -9.25 13.95 34.43
C LYS A 610 -9.05 13.99 32.91
N THR A 611 -9.64 14.97 32.24
CA THR A 611 -9.53 15.14 30.77
C THR A 611 -8.16 15.67 30.36
N GLU A 612 -7.51 16.48 31.22
CA GLU A 612 -6.16 16.99 30.92
C GLU A 612 -5.11 15.89 30.97
N LEU A 613 -5.23 14.92 31.88
CA LEU A 613 -4.37 13.75 31.94
C LEU A 613 -4.50 12.89 30.68
N ALA A 614 -5.72 12.71 30.17
CA ALA A 614 -5.96 11.99 28.90
C ALA A 614 -5.30 12.71 27.70
N LYS A 615 -5.36 14.06 27.67
CA LYS A 615 -4.69 14.87 26.65
C LYS A 615 -3.17 14.82 26.78
N ALA A 616 -2.64 14.96 28.00
CA ALA A 616 -1.22 14.88 28.26
C ALA A 616 -0.64 13.53 27.85
N LEU A 617 -1.40 12.45 28.11
CA LEU A 617 -1.04 11.10 27.70
C LEU A 617 -1.02 10.94 26.18
N ALA A 618 -2.03 11.48 25.46
CA ALA A 618 -2.08 11.45 24.02
C ALA A 618 -0.91 12.23 23.38
N ASP A 619 -0.65 13.43 23.88
CA ASP A 619 0.46 14.28 23.45
C ASP A 619 1.82 13.60 23.65
N TYR A 620 2.03 13.00 24.80
CA TYR A 620 3.29 12.35 25.12
C TYR A 620 3.53 11.05 24.34
N LEU A 621 2.53 10.17 24.28
CA LEU A 621 2.68 8.87 23.63
C LEU A 621 2.64 8.97 22.11
N PHE A 622 1.88 9.93 21.56
CA PHE A 622 1.61 10.03 20.13
C PHE A 622 2.12 11.36 19.52
N ASN A 623 2.77 12.23 20.32
CA ASN A 623 3.25 13.57 19.93
C ASN A 623 2.16 14.48 19.31
N ASP A 624 0.91 14.21 19.60
CA ASP A 624 -0.24 15.01 19.14
C ASP A 624 -1.41 14.84 20.11
N GLU A 625 -1.86 15.91 20.74
CA GLU A 625 -3.04 15.88 21.61
C GLU A 625 -4.35 15.55 20.86
N ASN A 626 -4.37 15.69 19.52
CA ASN A 626 -5.49 15.31 18.69
C ASN A 626 -5.61 13.80 18.47
N MET A 627 -4.60 13.01 18.88
CA MET A 627 -4.69 11.55 18.94
C MET A 627 -5.53 11.07 20.12
N MET A 628 -6.48 11.88 20.56
CA MET A 628 -7.51 11.56 21.53
C MET A 628 -8.89 11.66 20.86
N THR A 629 -9.66 10.59 20.95
CA THR A 629 -11.07 10.56 20.55
C THR A 629 -11.94 10.72 21.80
N ARG A 630 -12.63 11.86 21.91
CA ARG A 630 -13.55 12.11 23.02
C ARG A 630 -14.98 11.83 22.60
N ILE A 631 -15.67 11.02 23.39
CA ILE A 631 -17.09 10.69 23.21
C ILE A 631 -17.81 11.03 24.50
N ASP A 632 -18.73 12.00 24.42
CA ASP A 632 -19.55 12.41 25.58
C ASP A 632 -20.75 11.49 25.73
N MET A 633 -20.80 10.74 26.81
CA MET A 633 -21.86 9.76 27.06
C MET A 633 -23.21 10.38 27.35
N SER A 634 -23.29 11.67 27.63
CA SER A 634 -24.56 12.38 27.75
C SER A 634 -25.37 12.40 26.44
N GLU A 635 -24.70 12.22 25.27
CA GLU A 635 -25.34 12.07 23.96
C GLU A 635 -25.86 10.64 23.69
N TYR A 636 -25.52 9.66 24.54
CA TYR A 636 -25.81 8.23 24.36
C TYR A 636 -26.69 7.65 25.47
N GLN A 637 -27.60 8.46 25.97
CA GLN A 637 -28.55 8.04 27.02
C GLN A 637 -29.69 7.17 26.47
N GLU A 638 -30.04 7.33 25.21
CA GLU A 638 -31.10 6.60 24.54
C GLU A 638 -30.59 5.42 23.72
N LYS A 639 -31.40 4.34 23.66
CA LYS A 639 -31.04 3.13 22.91
C LYS A 639 -30.70 3.38 21.45
N PHE A 640 -31.40 4.28 20.78
CA PHE A 640 -31.11 4.63 19.36
C PHE A 640 -29.76 5.35 19.20
N SER A 641 -29.35 6.11 20.19
CA SER A 641 -28.06 6.80 20.13
C SER A 641 -26.87 5.83 20.17
N VAL A 642 -27.05 4.64 20.81
CA VAL A 642 -26.00 3.61 20.92
C VAL A 642 -25.59 3.09 19.54
N SER A 643 -26.53 2.96 18.60
CA SER A 643 -26.23 2.53 17.23
C SER A 643 -25.30 3.50 16.48
N ARG A 644 -25.21 4.77 16.90
CA ARG A 644 -24.26 5.74 16.31
C ARG A 644 -22.81 5.37 16.63
N LEU A 645 -22.53 4.61 17.70
CA LEU A 645 -21.17 4.17 18.02
C LEU A 645 -20.62 3.15 17.03
N ILE A 646 -21.47 2.19 16.60
CA ILE A 646 -21.10 1.07 15.72
C ILE A 646 -21.66 1.20 14.30
N GLY A 647 -22.48 2.22 14.05
CA GLY A 647 -23.20 2.43 12.80
C GLY A 647 -24.65 1.96 12.84
N PRO A 648 -25.56 2.59 12.08
CA PRO A 648 -26.95 2.18 11.99
C PRO A 648 -27.09 0.84 11.26
N PRO A 649 -28.15 0.05 11.54
CA PRO A 649 -28.43 -1.21 10.84
C PRO A 649 -28.72 -1.00 9.35
N PRO A 650 -28.56 -2.05 8.51
CA PRO A 650 -28.89 -1.98 7.09
C PRO A 650 -30.33 -1.47 6.85
N GLY A 651 -30.45 -0.52 5.92
CA GLY A 651 -31.75 0.09 5.56
C GLY A 651 -32.11 1.37 6.33
N TYR A 652 -31.32 1.80 7.29
CA TYR A 652 -31.50 3.09 7.98
C TYR A 652 -30.65 4.19 7.37
N VAL A 653 -31.11 5.44 7.51
CA VAL A 653 -30.37 6.63 7.05
C VAL A 653 -29.03 6.73 7.78
N GLY A 654 -27.95 6.99 7.03
CA GLY A 654 -26.58 7.06 7.58
C GLY A 654 -25.84 5.72 7.61
N TYR A 655 -26.39 4.61 7.10
CA TYR A 655 -25.70 3.31 7.02
C TYR A 655 -24.34 3.39 6.35
N GLU A 656 -24.19 4.25 5.34
CA GLU A 656 -22.91 4.42 4.62
C GLU A 656 -21.84 5.17 5.43
N GLU A 657 -22.21 5.98 6.42
CA GLU A 657 -21.29 6.80 7.19
C GLU A 657 -20.48 6.02 8.23
N GLY A 658 -20.95 4.83 8.64
CA GLY A 658 -20.28 4.02 9.67
C GLY A 658 -20.55 4.51 11.10
N GLY A 659 -19.97 3.86 12.10
CA GLY A 659 -20.11 4.24 13.50
C GLY A 659 -19.08 5.28 13.94
N GLN A 660 -19.46 6.20 14.80
CA GLN A 660 -18.56 7.26 15.30
C GLN A 660 -17.33 6.69 16.02
N LEU A 661 -17.52 5.73 16.92
CA LEU A 661 -16.44 5.07 17.63
C LEU A 661 -15.58 4.21 16.68
N THR A 662 -16.24 3.37 15.88
CA THR A 662 -15.54 2.44 14.98
C THR A 662 -14.76 3.17 13.89
N GLU A 663 -15.32 4.22 13.27
CA GLU A 663 -14.61 5.01 12.28
C GLU A 663 -13.48 5.85 12.89
N ALA A 664 -13.66 6.41 14.10
CA ALA A 664 -12.62 7.17 14.77
C ALA A 664 -11.39 6.31 15.07
N VAL A 665 -11.59 5.11 15.63
CA VAL A 665 -10.50 4.19 15.95
C VAL A 665 -9.92 3.56 14.67
N ARG A 666 -10.72 3.27 13.66
CA ARG A 666 -10.22 2.81 12.36
C ARG A 666 -9.26 3.81 11.71
N ARG A 667 -9.58 5.11 11.82
CA ARG A 667 -8.70 6.18 11.29
C ARG A 667 -7.50 6.47 12.18
N LYS A 668 -7.64 6.26 13.50
CA LYS A 668 -6.61 6.49 14.50
C LYS A 668 -6.47 5.26 15.41
N PRO A 669 -5.90 4.16 14.90
CA PRO A 669 -5.80 2.90 15.65
C PRO A 669 -4.87 3.00 16.87
N TYR A 670 -4.03 4.04 16.91
CA TYR A 670 -3.20 4.44 18.04
C TYR A 670 -3.76 5.73 18.60
N SER A 671 -4.56 5.64 19.66
CA SER A 671 -5.20 6.83 20.25
C SER A 671 -5.65 6.56 21.68
N VAL A 672 -5.89 7.65 22.39
CA VAL A 672 -6.63 7.61 23.65
C VAL A 672 -8.11 7.77 23.34
N VAL A 673 -8.93 6.80 23.73
CA VAL A 673 -10.39 6.88 23.61
C VAL A 673 -10.97 7.27 24.96
N LEU A 674 -11.50 8.48 25.04
CA LEU A 674 -12.07 9.05 26.26
C LEU A 674 -13.59 9.01 26.19
N PHE A 675 -14.21 8.20 27.06
CA PHE A 675 -15.64 8.20 27.30
C PHE A 675 -15.94 9.11 28.52
N ASP A 676 -16.50 10.28 28.23
CA ASP A 676 -16.76 11.27 29.29
C ASP A 676 -18.16 11.07 29.88
N GLU A 677 -18.28 11.16 31.22
CA GLU A 677 -19.52 10.98 31.99
C GLU A 677 -20.21 9.60 31.78
N ILE A 678 -19.41 8.53 31.91
CA ILE A 678 -19.84 7.13 31.60
C ILE A 678 -21.10 6.73 32.36
N GLU A 679 -21.40 7.31 33.54
CA GLU A 679 -22.60 7.05 34.34
C GLU A 679 -23.89 7.47 33.62
N LYS A 680 -23.82 8.31 32.60
CA LYS A 680 -24.99 8.76 31.82
C LYS A 680 -25.29 7.84 30.61
N ALA A 681 -24.39 6.91 30.30
CA ALA A 681 -24.52 6.03 29.17
C ALA A 681 -25.70 5.05 29.30
N HIS A 682 -26.37 4.77 28.18
CA HIS A 682 -27.36 3.68 28.14
C HIS A 682 -26.69 2.32 28.45
N PRO A 683 -27.38 1.37 29.13
CA PRO A 683 -26.82 0.05 29.48
C PRO A 683 -26.22 -0.72 28.28
N ASP A 684 -26.75 -0.54 27.10
CA ASP A 684 -26.21 -1.21 25.87
C ASP A 684 -24.82 -0.72 25.47
N VAL A 685 -24.40 0.49 25.86
CA VAL A 685 -23.02 0.97 25.67
C VAL A 685 -22.03 0.08 26.38
N PHE A 686 -22.35 -0.34 27.61
CA PHE A 686 -21.47 -1.25 28.35
C PHE A 686 -21.32 -2.61 27.67
N ASN A 687 -22.36 -3.10 26.98
CA ASN A 687 -22.26 -4.35 26.21
C ASN A 687 -21.29 -4.23 25.02
N ILE A 688 -21.26 -3.07 24.35
CA ILE A 688 -20.29 -2.77 23.28
C ILE A 688 -18.87 -2.69 23.85
N LEU A 689 -18.71 -1.97 24.97
CA LEU A 689 -17.42 -1.81 25.60
C LEU A 689 -16.87 -3.12 26.20
N LEU A 690 -17.70 -4.05 26.65
CA LEU A 690 -17.27 -5.39 27.08
C LEU A 690 -16.53 -6.10 25.95
N GLN A 691 -17.04 -6.06 24.72
CA GLN A 691 -16.36 -6.67 23.57
C GLN A 691 -14.99 -6.01 23.30
N VAL A 692 -14.91 -4.69 23.43
CA VAL A 692 -13.64 -3.95 23.29
C VAL A 692 -12.64 -4.34 24.37
N LEU A 693 -13.09 -4.45 25.63
CA LEU A 693 -12.23 -4.73 26.78
C LEU A 693 -11.75 -6.18 26.83
N ASP A 694 -12.56 -7.14 26.36
CA ASP A 694 -12.20 -8.55 26.35
C ASP A 694 -11.38 -8.97 25.13
N ASP A 695 -11.86 -8.60 23.92
CA ASP A 695 -11.30 -9.06 22.66
C ASP A 695 -10.40 -8.03 21.98
N GLY A 696 -10.34 -6.79 22.48
CA GLY A 696 -9.61 -5.69 21.84
C GLY A 696 -10.09 -5.38 20.42
N ARG A 697 -11.33 -5.71 20.11
CA ARG A 697 -11.92 -5.50 18.78
C ARG A 697 -13.42 -5.18 18.89
N LEU A 698 -13.94 -4.51 17.88
CA LEU A 698 -15.36 -4.20 17.77
C LEU A 698 -15.80 -4.33 16.32
N THR A 699 -16.85 -5.10 16.07
CA THR A 699 -17.40 -5.26 14.72
C THR A 699 -18.47 -4.20 14.48
N ASP A 700 -18.33 -3.44 13.40
CA ASP A 700 -19.32 -2.45 12.98
C ASP A 700 -20.55 -3.13 12.32
N ASN A 701 -21.60 -2.37 12.09
CA ASN A 701 -22.82 -2.88 11.45
C ASN A 701 -22.64 -3.22 9.94
N LYS A 702 -21.48 -2.92 9.36
CA LYS A 702 -21.09 -3.36 8.01
C LYS A 702 -20.32 -4.69 8.02
N GLY A 703 -20.12 -5.29 9.20
CA GLY A 703 -19.35 -6.53 9.37
C GLY A 703 -17.83 -6.30 9.43
N ARG A 704 -17.34 -5.05 9.44
CA ARG A 704 -15.91 -4.77 9.52
C ARG A 704 -15.44 -4.78 10.97
N THR A 705 -14.37 -5.51 11.24
CA THR A 705 -13.76 -5.58 12.57
C THR A 705 -12.74 -4.47 12.74
N VAL A 706 -12.93 -3.64 13.77
CA VAL A 706 -12.02 -2.54 14.14
C VAL A 706 -11.18 -2.98 15.33
N ASN A 707 -9.87 -2.76 15.23
CA ASN A 707 -8.88 -3.18 16.22
C ASN A 707 -8.64 -2.06 17.26
N PHE A 708 -8.86 -2.39 18.54
CA PHE A 708 -8.66 -1.53 19.71
C PHE A 708 -7.43 -1.90 20.55
N LYS A 709 -6.67 -2.92 20.16
CA LYS A 709 -5.52 -3.43 20.94
C LYS A 709 -4.43 -2.37 21.19
N ASN A 710 -4.37 -1.39 20.31
CA ASN A 710 -3.40 -0.30 20.38
C ASN A 710 -3.99 0.99 20.97
N THR A 711 -5.18 0.95 21.55
CA THR A 711 -5.82 2.10 22.18
C THR A 711 -5.70 2.07 23.70
N ILE A 712 -5.76 3.24 24.30
CA ILE A 712 -5.92 3.40 25.74
C ILE A 712 -7.36 3.87 25.99
N ILE A 713 -8.11 3.11 26.77
CA ILE A 713 -9.51 3.41 27.07
C ILE A 713 -9.58 4.13 28.41
N ILE A 714 -10.08 5.35 28.40
CA ILE A 714 -10.29 6.14 29.62
C ILE A 714 -11.78 6.49 29.71
N MET A 715 -12.38 6.19 30.84
CA MET A 715 -13.75 6.55 31.14
C MET A 715 -13.75 7.51 32.35
N THR A 716 -14.42 8.66 32.23
CA THR A 716 -14.53 9.59 33.32
C THR A 716 -15.92 9.49 33.99
N SER A 717 -15.99 9.66 35.28
CA SER A 717 -17.24 9.74 36.02
C SER A 717 -17.16 10.81 37.10
N ASN A 718 -18.27 11.49 37.27
CA ASN A 718 -18.50 12.44 38.40
C ASN A 718 -19.28 11.81 39.56
N MET A 719 -19.48 10.49 39.53
CA MET A 719 -20.17 9.74 40.58
C MET A 719 -19.44 9.91 41.92
N GLY A 720 -20.21 10.08 42.99
CA GLY A 720 -19.67 10.32 44.33
C GLY A 720 -19.05 11.70 44.56
N SER A 721 -19.17 12.65 43.62
CA SER A 721 -18.58 13.98 43.77
C SER A 721 -18.99 14.74 45.00
N GLN A 722 -20.23 14.57 45.44
CA GLN A 722 -20.72 15.17 46.69
C GLN A 722 -20.05 14.54 47.90
N LEU A 723 -19.98 13.22 47.97
CA LEU A 723 -19.34 12.47 49.03
C LEU A 723 -17.84 12.81 49.16
N ILE A 724 -17.17 12.88 48.03
CA ILE A 724 -15.74 13.29 47.94
C ILE A 724 -15.57 14.68 48.57
N ARG A 725 -16.41 15.64 48.17
CA ARG A 725 -16.34 17.00 48.70
C ARG A 725 -16.60 17.05 50.22
N GLU A 726 -17.62 16.39 50.70
CA GLU A 726 -17.96 16.33 52.12
C GLU A 726 -16.86 15.69 52.98
N ASN A 727 -16.26 14.63 52.52
CA ASN A 727 -15.17 13.97 53.25
C ASN A 727 -13.87 14.79 53.22
N PHE A 728 -13.51 15.35 52.07
CA PHE A 728 -12.30 16.16 51.94
C PHE A 728 -12.41 17.53 52.61
N SER A 729 -13.62 18.09 52.76
CA SER A 729 -13.82 19.32 53.58
C SER A 729 -13.50 19.13 55.08
N LYS A 730 -13.55 17.90 55.58
CA LYS A 730 -13.24 17.53 56.97
C LYS A 730 -11.80 16.98 57.12
N MET A 731 -11.04 16.93 56.02
CA MET A 731 -9.70 16.37 55.99
C MET A 731 -8.72 17.32 56.70
N THR A 732 -7.83 16.74 57.50
CA THR A 732 -6.69 17.38 58.13
C THR A 732 -5.42 16.61 57.75
N ASP A 733 -4.24 17.21 57.86
CA ASP A 733 -2.98 16.54 57.57
C ASP A 733 -2.77 15.23 58.34
N ALA A 734 -3.36 15.14 59.55
CA ALA A 734 -3.25 13.97 60.39
C ALA A 734 -4.11 12.78 59.94
N ASN A 735 -5.23 13.03 59.24
CA ASN A 735 -6.18 11.98 58.79
C ASN A 735 -6.27 11.83 57.27
N LYS A 736 -5.35 12.46 56.55
CA LYS A 736 -5.37 12.51 55.07
C LYS A 736 -5.44 11.12 54.43
N ALA A 737 -4.53 10.23 54.77
CA ALA A 737 -4.47 8.88 54.18
C ALA A 737 -5.75 8.06 54.46
N GLU A 738 -6.25 8.09 55.71
CA GLU A 738 -7.47 7.38 56.13
C GLU A 738 -8.71 7.95 55.44
N THR A 739 -8.80 9.27 55.32
CA THR A 739 -9.91 9.94 54.62
C THR A 739 -9.93 9.60 53.12
N VAL A 740 -8.79 9.59 52.46
CA VAL A 740 -8.68 9.20 51.05
C VAL A 740 -9.15 7.75 50.86
N GLU A 741 -8.63 6.83 51.66
CA GLU A 741 -8.95 5.41 51.52
C GLU A 741 -10.41 5.11 51.83
N THR A 742 -10.95 5.71 52.90
CA THR A 742 -12.38 5.57 53.25
C THR A 742 -13.29 6.11 52.17
N THR A 743 -12.96 7.29 51.63
CA THR A 743 -13.74 7.90 50.53
C THR A 743 -13.67 7.07 49.28
N LYS A 744 -12.49 6.55 48.95
CA LYS A 744 -12.28 5.65 47.78
C LYS A 744 -13.18 4.42 47.89
N ASN A 745 -13.21 3.77 49.03
CA ASN A 745 -14.04 2.58 49.28
C ASN A 745 -15.54 2.90 49.17
N GLN A 746 -15.99 4.02 49.73
CA GLN A 746 -17.39 4.45 49.62
C GLN A 746 -17.81 4.76 48.18
N VAL A 747 -16.96 5.45 47.42
CA VAL A 747 -17.23 5.75 46.00
C VAL A 747 -17.21 4.48 45.17
N LEU A 748 -16.32 3.52 45.47
CA LEU A 748 -16.29 2.21 44.79
C LEU A 748 -17.56 1.40 45.07
N GLU A 749 -18.14 1.46 46.29
CA GLU A 749 -19.42 0.81 46.59
C GLU A 749 -20.58 1.45 45.81
N MET A 750 -20.60 2.77 45.70
CA MET A 750 -21.56 3.47 44.83
C MET A 750 -21.41 3.05 43.36
N LEU A 751 -20.19 2.95 42.87
CA LEU A 751 -19.91 2.52 41.48
C LEU A 751 -20.42 1.09 41.25
N LYS A 752 -20.16 0.15 42.18
CA LYS A 752 -20.64 -1.24 42.15
C LYS A 752 -22.15 -1.36 42.15
N SER A 753 -22.85 -0.43 42.74
CA SER A 753 -24.32 -0.40 42.75
C SER A 753 -24.92 0.10 41.42
N THR A 754 -24.16 0.87 40.64
CA THR A 754 -24.64 1.51 39.41
C THR A 754 -24.16 0.80 38.14
N ILE A 755 -22.92 0.34 38.14
CA ILE A 755 -22.31 -0.33 37.00
C ILE A 755 -22.20 -1.83 37.25
N ARG A 756 -22.50 -2.65 36.24
CA ARG A 756 -22.50 -4.10 36.36
C ARG A 756 -21.12 -4.63 36.81
N PRO A 757 -21.08 -5.58 37.77
CA PRO A 757 -19.81 -6.14 38.26
C PRO A 757 -18.96 -6.77 37.17
N GLU A 758 -19.58 -7.40 36.18
CA GLU A 758 -18.89 -7.99 35.03
C GLU A 758 -18.09 -6.97 34.21
N PHE A 759 -18.57 -5.74 34.09
CA PHE A 759 -17.88 -4.65 33.43
C PHE A 759 -16.70 -4.13 34.24
N LEU A 760 -16.93 -3.92 35.56
CA LEU A 760 -15.87 -3.42 36.44
C LEU A 760 -14.69 -4.39 36.55
N ASN A 761 -14.93 -5.71 36.49
CA ASN A 761 -13.90 -6.74 36.51
C ASN A 761 -13.02 -6.77 35.24
N ARG A 762 -13.40 -6.05 34.16
CA ARG A 762 -12.64 -5.94 32.91
C ARG A 762 -11.76 -4.70 32.84
N ILE A 763 -11.96 -3.76 33.76
CA ILE A 763 -11.19 -2.54 33.89
C ILE A 763 -9.87 -2.83 34.61
N ASP A 764 -8.77 -2.36 34.05
CA ASP A 764 -7.45 -2.59 34.66
C ASP A 764 -7.29 -1.82 35.97
N GLU A 765 -7.72 -0.54 36.01
CA GLU A 765 -7.59 0.29 37.21
C GLU A 765 -8.78 1.27 37.37
N ILE A 766 -9.26 1.41 38.59
CA ILE A 766 -10.25 2.42 38.96
C ILE A 766 -9.55 3.44 39.87
N ILE A 767 -9.43 4.65 39.39
CA ILE A 767 -8.61 5.68 40.02
C ILE A 767 -9.48 6.83 40.53
N MET A 768 -9.27 7.21 41.78
CA MET A 768 -9.95 8.36 42.34
C MET A 768 -9.05 9.59 42.29
N PHE A 769 -9.50 10.61 41.59
CA PHE A 769 -8.86 11.94 41.54
C PHE A 769 -9.22 12.70 42.82
N THR A 770 -8.20 13.18 43.49
CA THR A 770 -8.34 13.98 44.69
C THR A 770 -8.68 15.43 44.36
N PRO A 771 -9.46 16.14 45.20
CA PRO A 771 -9.67 17.56 45.10
C PRO A 771 -8.33 18.32 45.20
N LEU A 772 -8.17 19.37 44.37
CA LEU A 772 -6.94 20.14 44.28
C LEU A 772 -6.74 21.02 45.57
N LEU A 773 -5.50 21.05 46.05
CA LEU A 773 -5.06 21.93 47.11
C LEU A 773 -4.80 23.34 46.60
N LYS A 774 -4.84 24.37 47.45
CA LYS A 774 -4.51 25.75 47.06
C LYS A 774 -3.11 25.89 46.46
N SER A 775 -2.14 25.16 46.98
CA SER A 775 -0.77 25.09 46.44
C SER A 775 -0.74 24.58 45.01
N GLU A 776 -1.46 23.50 44.76
CA GLU A 776 -1.58 22.87 43.41
C GLU A 776 -2.29 23.79 42.40
N ILE A 777 -3.27 24.56 42.86
CA ILE A 777 -3.94 25.57 42.01
C ILE A 777 -3.00 26.68 41.60
N LYS A 778 -2.13 27.15 42.51
CA LYS A 778 -1.09 28.14 42.18
C LYS A 778 -0.14 27.61 41.08
N GLU A 779 0.24 26.35 41.15
CA GLU A 779 1.06 25.71 40.12
C GLU A 779 0.29 25.58 38.77
N ILE A 780 -0.99 25.24 38.81
CA ILE A 780 -1.85 25.20 37.61
C ILE A 780 -1.95 26.60 36.97
N VAL A 781 -2.12 27.64 37.79
CA VAL A 781 -2.12 29.02 37.29
C VAL A 781 -0.80 29.35 36.61
N ALA A 782 0.33 29.01 37.22
CA ALA A 782 1.65 29.23 36.66
C ALA A 782 1.82 28.52 35.29
N LEU A 783 1.32 27.29 35.15
CA LEU A 783 1.33 26.58 33.86
C LEU A 783 0.45 27.26 32.80
N GLN A 784 -0.75 27.76 33.16
CA GLN A 784 -1.62 28.46 32.23
C GLN A 784 -1.06 29.83 31.84
N VAL A 785 -0.41 30.53 32.73
CA VAL A 785 0.31 31.79 32.44
C VAL A 785 1.49 31.51 31.52
N ASN A 786 2.24 30.43 31.71
CA ASN A 786 3.31 30.02 30.78
C ASN A 786 2.79 29.73 29.37
N ASN A 787 1.59 29.17 29.25
CA ASN A 787 0.96 28.98 27.96
C ASN A 787 0.60 30.33 27.30
N ALA A 788 0.07 31.29 28.10
CA ALA A 788 -0.16 32.65 27.63
C ALA A 788 1.15 33.35 27.22
N ARG A 789 2.23 33.18 28.00
CA ARG A 789 3.58 33.69 27.70
C ARG A 789 4.08 33.19 26.34
N ARG A 790 3.97 31.87 26.06
CA ARG A 790 4.35 31.29 24.76
C ARG A 790 3.52 31.84 23.60
N MET A 791 2.24 32.11 23.81
CA MET A 791 1.36 32.68 22.78
C MET A 791 1.74 34.14 22.48
N LEU A 792 2.10 34.91 23.49
CA LEU A 792 2.52 36.31 23.36
C LEU A 792 3.93 36.44 22.74
N ALA A 793 4.85 35.53 23.09
CA ALA A 793 6.19 35.47 22.51
C ALA A 793 6.18 35.27 20.96
N LYS A 794 5.15 34.63 20.41
CA LYS A 794 4.95 34.54 18.93
C LYS A 794 4.69 35.92 18.29
N ASN A 795 4.29 36.92 19.06
CA ASN A 795 4.05 38.29 18.62
C ASN A 795 5.14 39.25 19.13
N ASP A 796 6.32 38.72 19.52
CA ASP A 796 7.44 39.48 20.07
C ASP A 796 7.11 40.27 21.37
N ILE A 797 6.24 39.72 22.22
CA ILE A 797 5.83 40.32 23.48
C ILE A 797 6.30 39.42 24.63
N GLU A 798 7.17 39.92 25.47
CA GLU A 798 7.59 39.23 26.69
C GLU A 798 6.64 39.53 27.85
N LEU A 799 6.20 38.46 28.55
CA LEU A 799 5.30 38.55 29.69
C LEU A 799 5.96 37.95 30.94
N ASP A 800 6.03 38.72 32.02
CA ASP A 800 6.39 38.26 33.35
C ASP A 800 5.28 38.46 34.36
N ILE A 801 5.23 37.64 35.39
CA ILE A 801 4.24 37.74 36.46
C ILE A 801 4.88 37.60 37.83
N THR A 802 4.42 38.41 38.76
CA THR A 802 4.89 38.33 40.16
C THR A 802 4.18 37.26 40.96
N ASP A 803 4.83 36.79 42.01
CA ASP A 803 4.27 35.74 42.90
C ASP A 803 2.97 36.20 43.62
N LYS A 804 2.82 37.50 43.81
CA LYS A 804 1.58 38.11 44.38
C LYS A 804 0.43 38.01 43.38
N ALA A 805 0.70 38.31 42.09
CA ALA A 805 -0.30 38.22 41.06
C ALA A 805 -0.68 36.79 40.76
N LEU A 806 0.27 35.83 40.82
CA LEU A 806 -0.02 34.38 40.72
C LEU A 806 -0.92 33.93 41.86
N SER A 807 -0.71 34.38 43.10
CA SER A 807 -1.54 34.01 44.24
C SER A 807 -2.93 34.60 44.12
N LEU A 808 -3.09 35.83 43.68
CA LEU A 808 -4.37 36.47 43.43
C LEU A 808 -5.18 35.74 42.32
N LEU A 809 -4.52 35.36 41.24
CA LEU A 809 -5.13 34.55 40.16
C LEU A 809 -5.57 33.18 40.65
N ALA A 810 -4.81 32.57 41.59
CA ALA A 810 -5.17 31.26 42.16
C ALA A 810 -6.40 31.41 43.07
N ASP A 811 -6.48 32.47 43.86
CA ASP A 811 -7.64 32.71 44.76
C ASP A 811 -8.90 33.05 43.94
N GLU A 812 -8.84 33.83 42.86
CA GLU A 812 -9.97 34.10 41.97
C GLU A 812 -10.32 32.93 41.03
N GLY A 813 -9.35 32.12 40.72
CA GLY A 813 -9.48 30.98 39.77
C GLY A 813 -9.94 29.70 40.48
N TYR A 814 -9.96 29.66 41.78
CA TYR A 814 -10.39 28.49 42.55
C TYR A 814 -11.89 28.56 42.85
N ASP A 815 -12.59 27.47 42.58
CA ASP A 815 -13.97 27.28 42.95
C ASP A 815 -14.12 25.86 43.57
N PRO A 816 -14.67 25.76 44.77
CA PRO A 816 -14.86 24.45 45.44
C PRO A 816 -15.75 23.46 44.66
N GLU A 817 -16.65 23.94 43.79
CA GLU A 817 -17.50 23.09 42.95
C GLU A 817 -16.84 22.73 41.59
N PHE A 818 -16.13 23.67 41.00
CA PHE A 818 -15.60 23.55 39.63
C PHE A 818 -14.08 23.36 39.59
N GLY A 819 -13.40 23.28 40.75
CA GLY A 819 -11.96 23.10 40.87
C GLY A 819 -11.16 24.16 40.16
N ALA A 820 -10.19 23.77 39.31
CA ALA A 820 -9.35 24.69 38.53
C ALA A 820 -10.00 25.14 37.19
N ARG A 821 -11.23 24.73 36.88
CA ARG A 821 -11.91 25.06 35.62
C ARG A 821 -12.06 26.57 35.38
N PRO A 822 -12.36 27.40 36.41
CA PRO A 822 -12.42 28.85 36.22
C PRO A 822 -11.10 29.56 35.95
N VAL A 823 -9.95 28.98 36.31
CA VAL A 823 -8.59 29.58 36.13
C VAL A 823 -8.40 30.12 34.72
N LYS A 824 -8.70 29.33 33.70
CA LYS A 824 -8.53 29.75 32.30
C LYS A 824 -9.40 30.96 31.98
N ARG A 825 -10.62 31.02 32.48
CA ARG A 825 -11.51 32.18 32.26
C ARG A 825 -11.01 33.43 32.99
N VAL A 826 -10.48 33.27 34.20
CA VAL A 826 -9.91 34.38 34.96
C VAL A 826 -8.67 34.93 34.24
N ILE A 827 -7.76 34.09 33.78
CA ILE A 827 -6.60 34.51 32.99
C ILE A 827 -7.05 35.23 31.71
N GLN A 828 -8.05 34.73 31.03
CA GLN A 828 -8.58 35.36 29.82
C GLN A 828 -9.21 36.73 30.12
N ARG A 829 -9.98 36.84 31.18
CA ARG A 829 -10.67 38.08 31.57
C ARG A 829 -9.71 39.12 32.10
N GLU A 830 -8.88 38.73 33.07
CA GLU A 830 -8.05 39.68 33.84
C GLU A 830 -6.72 40.00 33.17
N ILE A 831 -6.17 39.05 32.38
CA ILE A 831 -4.88 39.23 31.71
C ILE A 831 -5.06 39.49 30.24
N LEU A 832 -5.54 38.50 29.45
CA LEU A 832 -5.50 38.56 27.99
C LEU A 832 -6.41 39.65 27.42
N ASN A 833 -7.62 39.86 27.99
CA ASN A 833 -8.52 40.92 27.51
C ASN A 833 -8.05 42.33 27.84
N ARG A 834 -7.36 42.54 29.01
CA ARG A 834 -6.77 43.82 29.34
C ARG A 834 -5.54 44.09 28.48
N LEU A 835 -4.64 43.12 28.38
CA LEU A 835 -3.45 43.22 27.55
C LEU A 835 -3.78 43.48 26.09
N SER A 836 -4.81 42.83 25.55
CA SER A 836 -5.24 43.03 24.14
C SER A 836 -5.67 44.48 23.87
N LYS A 837 -6.33 45.13 24.84
CA LYS A 837 -6.70 46.55 24.75
C LYS A 837 -5.47 47.46 24.76
N ASP A 838 -4.48 47.16 25.63
CA ASP A 838 -3.29 47.98 25.72
C ASP A 838 -2.36 47.79 24.51
N ILE A 839 -2.30 46.62 23.92
CA ILE A 839 -1.61 46.38 22.65
C ILE A 839 -2.27 47.16 21.50
N LEU A 840 -3.61 47.08 21.39
CA LEU A 840 -4.34 47.80 20.34
C LEU A 840 -4.28 49.32 20.53
N ALA A 841 -4.20 49.80 21.79
CA ALA A 841 -4.06 51.22 22.10
C ALA A 841 -2.61 51.74 21.90
N GLY A 842 -1.67 50.88 21.56
CA GLY A 842 -0.26 51.28 21.41
C GLY A 842 0.49 51.56 22.73
N ASN A 843 -0.12 51.21 23.88
CA ASN A 843 0.48 51.37 25.20
C ASN A 843 1.59 50.33 25.46
N VAL A 844 1.63 49.28 24.68
CA VAL A 844 2.61 48.17 24.75
C VAL A 844 3.48 48.26 23.50
N THR A 845 4.75 48.46 23.68
CA THR A 845 5.81 48.44 22.64
C THR A 845 6.45 47.06 22.57
N LYS A 846 6.76 46.59 21.38
CA LYS A 846 7.37 45.26 21.11
C LYS A 846 8.74 45.04 21.78
N ASP A 847 9.38 46.12 22.21
CA ASP A 847 10.76 46.10 22.77
C ASP A 847 10.81 46.09 24.30
N LYS A 848 9.68 45.97 24.99
CA LYS A 848 9.62 46.02 26.47
C LYS A 848 8.85 44.80 27.02
N SER A 849 9.43 44.19 28.08
CA SER A 849 8.73 43.12 28.80
C SER A 849 7.63 43.71 29.70
N ILE A 850 6.49 43.02 29.71
CA ILE A 850 5.33 43.38 30.51
C ILE A 850 5.38 42.56 31.79
N VAL A 851 5.35 43.25 32.95
CA VAL A 851 5.27 42.61 34.26
C VAL A 851 3.86 42.80 34.84
N ILE A 852 3.19 41.66 35.11
CA ILE A 852 1.92 41.64 35.81
C ILE A 852 2.19 41.57 37.32
N ASP A 853 1.73 42.58 38.06
CA ASP A 853 1.82 42.64 39.52
C ASP A 853 0.42 42.75 40.13
N ALA A 854 0.29 42.51 41.42
CA ALA A 854 -0.94 42.70 42.20
C ALA A 854 -0.75 43.80 43.24
N ASP A 855 -1.71 44.75 43.25
CA ASP A 855 -1.84 45.77 44.28
C ASP A 855 -3.20 45.62 44.99
N GLY A 856 -3.21 45.00 46.13
CA GLY A 856 -4.43 44.51 46.80
C GLY A 856 -5.16 43.49 45.93
N ASP A 857 -6.43 43.72 45.62
CA ASP A 857 -7.29 42.84 44.81
C ASP A 857 -7.26 43.24 43.30
N GLN A 858 -6.32 44.07 42.84
CA GLN A 858 -6.27 44.50 41.43
C GLN A 858 -4.97 44.12 40.71
N PHE A 859 -5.07 43.69 39.50
CA PHE A 859 -3.94 43.41 38.63
C PHE A 859 -3.41 44.70 37.99
N VAL A 860 -2.10 44.93 38.11
CA VAL A 860 -1.40 46.10 37.59
C VAL A 860 -0.37 45.64 36.55
N PHE A 861 -0.44 46.25 35.36
CA PHE A 861 0.49 45.97 34.24
C PHE A 861 1.59 47.05 34.25
N ARG A 862 2.85 46.63 34.28
CA ARG A 862 4.01 47.56 34.24
C ARG A 862 4.87 47.19 33.08
N ASN A 863 5.33 48.17 32.33
CA ASN A 863 6.36 47.98 31.30
C ASN A 863 7.72 48.02 31.99
N LYS A 864 8.58 47.04 31.74
CA LYS A 864 9.92 46.97 32.30
C LYS A 864 10.96 47.46 31.30
#